data_0d52f1808cd46e7522e2ec51d2c657f0
#
_entry.id   0d52f1808cd46e7522e2ec51d2c657f0
#
_cell.length_a   1.000
_cell.length_b   1.000
_cell.length_c   1.000
_cell.angle_alpha   90.00
_cell.angle_beta   90.00
_cell.angle_gamma   90.00
#
_symmetry.space_group_name_H-M   'P 1'
#
loop_
_entity.id
_entity.type
_entity.pdbx_description
1 polymer ?
#
loop_
_entity_poly.entity_id
_entity_poly.type
_entity_poly.pdbx_seq_one_letter_code
_entity_poly.pdbx_strand_id
1 'polypeptide(L)'
;MGSLALMSISFLPIDENAVSNHTIHKVVRKLLSNVKGSVPAKTPIRLTVDLDNSLTQISSKNEIGTLVWSTRIKSGSKIKAQFKRQDTGKNLHLQVKKTEGYINGQLTWRGQTYHQNQRLGDWKSLLPPLIALMIAISLKKIVLALLMAVLGGAVVMNAGIAVTLWIEFKGLVGGLLSIIGITAIESGGYLGAVVSDSFNLQILGFTLALVGLVAVVNRMGGTKGLVDALSVFARGPRSAQGVTCAMGTAIFFDDYANTVVVGTTARSLTDKHRISREKLAYIVDSTSAPVAGIAIISTWIGYEVGLFDDLLGSLSNVSGMPGTGYELFFAVLPFRFYCILAILFVILNAWTGRDFGPMLRAETRTRQGGPLGSVEENMASDKSFSLAKDGIPYRAYNAIIPIGSVLLTILMCIIYIGQQDASNDLSTLGGWQKTFEAASEHIQTILIGAALVGSLIAFTLALAQRLLTFKESLRAYLSGMQTLSEAAAILILAWAIKTVCDDLGTGMTLVALVGDSFSPTVLPLIIFILSGLVAFSTGSSWATMALVLPIAAPLSATISGESLVVFACLAAVLDGAIWGDHCSPISDTTILSSTATGCPHIEHVRTQIPYAMVTMVAAGSLGYFGVVAGINLVGAYVAGAVVLTLVLLVIGRRVDAVSAQQSP
;
A
#
# COMPACT_ATOMS: atom_id res chain seq x y z
N MET A 1 -10.15 14.94 26.78
CA MET A 1 -10.22 13.55 26.31
C MET A 1 -8.83 12.89 26.16
N GLY A 2 -7.79 13.57 25.69
CA GLY A 2 -6.45 12.97 25.54
C GLY A 2 -5.79 12.46 26.82
N SER A 3 -5.90 13.16 27.96
CA SER A 3 -5.31 12.73 29.24
C SER A 3 -6.01 11.51 29.85
N LEU A 4 -7.32 11.35 29.64
CA LEU A 4 -8.08 10.18 30.08
C LEU A 4 -7.76 8.95 29.23
N ALA A 5 -7.55 9.11 27.91
CA ALA A 5 -7.11 8.03 27.02
C ALA A 5 -5.68 7.56 27.37
N LEU A 6 -4.75 8.48 27.67
CA LEU A 6 -3.40 8.14 28.09
C LEU A 6 -3.37 7.44 29.46
N MET A 7 -4.22 7.86 30.40
CA MET A 7 -4.36 7.17 31.68
C MET A 7 -4.95 5.76 31.53
N SER A 8 -5.94 5.56 30.67
CA SER A 8 -6.52 4.23 30.45
C SER A 8 -5.54 3.25 29.79
N ILE A 9 -4.64 3.72 28.94
CA ILE A 9 -3.63 2.90 28.27
C ILE A 9 -2.55 2.42 29.27
N SER A 10 -2.20 3.24 30.27
CA SER A 10 -1.20 2.86 31.27
C SER A 10 -1.64 1.73 32.21
N PHE A 11 -2.94 1.39 32.23
CA PHE A 11 -3.52 0.29 33.04
C PHE A 11 -3.82 -0.96 32.22
N LEU A 12 -3.47 -0.99 30.92
CA LEU A 12 -3.67 -2.20 30.11
C LEU A 12 -2.75 -3.34 30.62
N PRO A 13 -3.30 -4.54 30.86
CA PRO A 13 -2.49 -5.68 31.28
C PRO A 13 -1.65 -6.16 30.07
N ILE A 14 -0.37 -5.81 30.06
CA ILE A 14 0.58 -6.29 29.07
C ILE A 14 1.30 -7.51 29.66
N ASP A 15 1.23 -8.67 28.99
CA ASP A 15 2.01 -9.81 29.40
C ASP A 15 3.50 -9.60 29.04
N GLU A 16 4.29 -9.19 30.05
CA GLU A 16 5.72 -8.95 29.90
C GLU A 16 6.51 -10.18 29.43
N ASN A 17 6.04 -11.38 29.75
CA ASN A 17 6.69 -12.63 29.30
C ASN A 17 6.47 -12.85 27.80
N ALA A 18 5.27 -12.58 27.30
CA ALA A 18 4.99 -12.66 25.88
C ALA A 18 5.83 -11.63 25.10
N VAL A 19 5.89 -10.37 25.56
CA VAL A 19 6.74 -9.33 24.97
C VAL A 19 8.22 -9.74 24.96
N SER A 20 8.72 -10.28 26.09
CA SER A 20 10.13 -10.71 26.21
C SER A 20 10.44 -11.84 25.22
N ASN A 21 9.59 -12.85 25.10
CA ASN A 21 9.80 -13.98 24.20
C ASN A 21 9.86 -13.54 22.73
N HIS A 22 8.92 -12.73 22.28
CA HIS A 22 8.90 -12.24 20.90
C HIS A 22 10.12 -11.36 20.60
N THR A 23 10.52 -10.51 21.56
CA THR A 23 11.70 -9.66 21.42
C THR A 23 12.99 -10.49 21.32
N ILE A 24 13.13 -11.57 22.08
CA ILE A 24 14.27 -12.50 21.97
C ILE A 24 14.34 -13.10 20.57
N HIS A 25 13.22 -13.55 20.01
CA HIS A 25 13.18 -14.10 18.65
C HIS A 25 13.64 -13.08 17.61
N LYS A 26 13.19 -11.83 17.72
CA LYS A 26 13.60 -10.74 16.82
C LYS A 26 15.11 -10.49 16.88
N VAL A 27 15.68 -10.39 18.10
CA VAL A 27 17.11 -10.16 18.33
C VAL A 27 17.96 -11.30 17.77
N VAL A 28 17.62 -12.54 18.08
CA VAL A 28 18.33 -13.73 17.61
C VAL A 28 18.35 -13.80 16.08
N ARG A 29 17.21 -13.54 15.45
CA ARG A 29 17.09 -13.60 13.99
C ARG A 29 17.92 -12.51 13.31
N LYS A 30 17.85 -11.27 13.81
CA LYS A 30 18.63 -10.15 13.28
C LYS A 30 20.15 -10.38 13.42
N LEU A 31 20.58 -11.02 14.51
CA LEU A 31 21.98 -11.44 14.67
C LEU A 31 22.37 -12.54 13.69
N LEU A 32 21.50 -13.52 13.47
CA LEU A 32 21.79 -14.62 12.53
C LEU A 32 21.80 -14.15 11.07
N SER A 33 21.01 -13.16 10.71
CA SER A 33 21.02 -12.57 9.36
C SER A 33 22.36 -11.93 9.01
N ASN A 34 23.07 -11.34 9.98
CA ASN A 34 24.40 -10.73 9.76
C ASN A 34 25.48 -11.73 9.35
N VAL A 35 25.26 -13.02 9.61
CA VAL A 35 26.21 -14.09 9.25
C VAL A 35 25.67 -15.05 8.19
N LYS A 36 24.46 -14.80 7.67
CA LYS A 36 23.83 -15.58 6.60
C LYS A 36 24.74 -15.60 5.35
N GLY A 37 25.03 -16.80 4.84
CA GLY A 37 25.96 -16.99 3.71
C GLY A 37 27.43 -17.18 4.09
N SER A 38 27.87 -16.72 5.26
CA SER A 38 29.26 -16.96 5.76
C SER A 38 29.39 -18.20 6.63
N VAL A 39 28.28 -18.77 7.10
CA VAL A 39 28.21 -19.94 7.98
C VAL A 39 27.91 -21.18 7.14
N PRO A 40 28.83 -22.19 7.10
CA PRO A 40 28.58 -23.42 6.36
C PRO A 40 27.36 -24.18 6.92
N ALA A 41 26.61 -24.83 6.03
CA ALA A 41 25.54 -25.74 6.43
C ALA A 41 26.09 -26.80 7.40
N LYS A 42 25.41 -27.04 8.53
CA LYS A 42 25.84 -27.97 9.63
C LYS A 42 26.88 -27.39 10.62
N THR A 43 27.11 -26.07 10.66
CA THR A 43 27.92 -25.46 11.73
C THR A 43 27.20 -25.60 13.08
N PRO A 44 27.84 -26.11 14.13
CA PRO A 44 27.22 -26.20 15.46
C PRO A 44 27.02 -24.77 16.04
N ILE A 45 25.81 -24.52 16.51
CA ILE A 45 25.43 -23.24 17.15
C ILE A 45 25.41 -23.48 18.68
N ARG A 46 26.20 -22.72 19.42
CA ARG A 46 26.13 -22.66 20.87
C ARG A 46 25.28 -21.47 21.28
N LEU A 47 24.09 -21.74 21.80
CA LEU A 47 23.18 -20.71 22.28
C LEU A 47 23.23 -20.66 23.81
N THR A 48 23.51 -19.49 24.36
CA THR A 48 23.41 -19.19 25.78
C THR A 48 22.38 -18.08 25.97
N VAL A 49 21.30 -18.38 26.71
CA VAL A 49 20.25 -17.40 27.04
C VAL A 49 20.30 -17.21 28.55
N ASP A 50 20.56 -15.97 28.96
CA ASP A 50 20.59 -15.55 30.36
C ASP A 50 19.42 -14.63 30.62
N LEU A 51 18.35 -15.18 31.20
CA LEU A 51 17.16 -14.44 31.56
C LEU A 51 17.01 -14.53 33.07
N ASP A 52 16.98 -13.41 33.77
CA ASP A 52 16.83 -13.36 35.21
C ASP A 52 15.66 -14.24 35.68
N ASN A 53 15.99 -15.39 36.31
CA ASN A 53 15.11 -16.30 37.04
C ASN A 53 13.92 -16.97 36.31
N SER A 54 13.77 -16.85 35.00
CA SER A 54 12.75 -17.57 34.25
C SER A 54 13.36 -18.30 33.07
N LEU A 55 13.08 -19.60 32.97
CA LEU A 55 13.71 -20.47 31.98
C LEU A 55 12.80 -20.87 30.86
N THR A 56 13.35 -20.77 29.68
CA THR A 56 12.74 -21.19 28.43
C THR A 56 13.45 -22.45 27.93
N GLN A 57 12.70 -23.50 27.66
CA GLN A 57 13.20 -24.71 27.02
C GLN A 57 13.23 -24.45 25.50
N ILE A 58 14.41 -24.48 24.88
CA ILE A 58 14.61 -24.28 23.45
C ILE A 58 14.86 -25.64 22.80
N SER A 59 13.97 -26.06 21.92
CA SER A 59 14.14 -27.25 21.08
C SER A 59 14.46 -26.80 19.65
N SER A 60 15.57 -27.27 19.08
CA SER A 60 15.88 -27.02 17.66
C SER A 60 15.79 -28.31 16.86
N LYS A 61 15.11 -28.26 15.71
CA LYS A 61 15.25 -29.23 14.62
C LYS A 61 16.29 -28.73 13.62
N ASN A 62 17.22 -29.61 13.31
CA ASN A 62 18.45 -29.40 12.56
C ASN A 62 18.23 -28.97 11.11
N GLU A 63 18.20 -27.68 10.82
CA GLU A 63 18.63 -27.18 9.51
C GLU A 63 18.90 -25.68 9.63
N ILE A 64 20.07 -25.22 9.16
CA ILE A 64 20.39 -23.80 9.07
C ILE A 64 19.49 -23.22 7.97
N GLY A 65 18.40 -22.64 8.36
CA GLY A 65 17.34 -22.09 7.50
C GLY A 65 16.02 -21.94 8.24
N THR A 66 15.76 -22.80 9.20
CA THR A 66 14.53 -22.78 9.98
C THR A 66 14.82 -23.12 11.43
N LEU A 67 15.13 -22.13 12.24
CA LEU A 67 15.09 -22.24 13.70
C LEU A 67 13.63 -22.18 14.11
N VAL A 68 12.99 -23.34 14.28
CA VAL A 68 11.64 -23.42 14.86
C VAL A 68 11.79 -23.42 16.38
N TRP A 69 11.29 -22.39 17.02
CA TRP A 69 11.26 -22.24 18.46
C TRP A 69 9.90 -22.66 18.99
N SER A 70 9.87 -23.60 19.92
CA SER A 70 8.70 -23.78 20.79
C SER A 70 9.08 -23.34 22.20
N THR A 71 8.36 -22.39 22.75
CA THR A 71 8.62 -21.86 24.10
C THR A 71 7.51 -22.25 25.05
N ARG A 72 7.86 -22.94 26.12
CA ARG A 72 7.11 -22.95 27.38
C ARG A 72 8.05 -22.52 28.49
N ILE A 73 7.75 -21.39 29.10
CA ILE A 73 8.54 -20.86 30.24
C ILE A 73 8.08 -21.56 31.51
N LYS A 74 9.02 -22.15 32.25
CA LYS A 74 8.86 -22.49 33.67
C LYS A 74 9.86 -21.69 34.49
N SER A 75 9.37 -21.03 35.50
CA SER A 75 10.15 -20.24 36.46
C SER A 75 11.26 -21.08 37.16
N GLY A 76 12.49 -20.58 37.16
CA GLY A 76 13.49 -20.96 38.17
C GLY A 76 14.69 -21.81 37.76
N SER A 77 15.14 -21.90 36.50
CA SER A 77 16.36 -22.65 36.17
C SER A 77 17.19 -22.03 35.02
N LYS A 78 18.53 -22.06 35.12
CA LYS A 78 19.46 -21.65 34.04
C LYS A 78 19.50 -22.72 32.96
N ILE A 79 19.20 -22.41 31.71
CA ILE A 79 19.37 -23.34 30.58
C ILE A 79 20.74 -23.11 29.92
N LYS A 80 21.59 -24.11 30.03
CA LYS A 80 22.69 -24.35 29.12
C LYS A 80 22.23 -25.35 28.08
N ALA A 81 21.75 -24.91 26.93
CA ALA A 81 21.51 -25.81 25.80
C ALA A 81 22.85 -26.10 25.12
N GLN A 82 23.45 -27.25 25.43
CA GLN A 82 24.62 -27.76 24.72
C GLN A 82 24.15 -28.68 23.59
N PHE A 83 24.30 -28.25 22.36
CA PHE A 83 24.24 -29.17 21.21
C PHE A 83 25.64 -29.73 20.97
N LYS A 84 25.85 -31.00 21.35
CA LYS A 84 27.11 -31.70 21.13
C LYS A 84 27.05 -32.40 19.77
N ARG A 85 27.79 -31.93 18.79
CA ARG A 85 28.26 -32.75 17.66
C ARG A 85 29.73 -32.44 17.40
N GLN A 86 30.48 -33.49 17.09
CA GLN A 86 31.93 -33.55 17.10
C GLN A 86 32.62 -32.47 16.24
N ASP A 87 33.63 -31.90 16.83
CA ASP A 87 34.85 -31.25 16.38
C ASP A 87 35.05 -30.90 14.91
N THR A 88 34.86 -29.63 14.63
CA THR A 88 35.76 -28.85 13.76
C THR A 88 35.76 -27.42 14.29
N GLY A 89 36.77 -27.00 14.99
CA GLY A 89 37.09 -25.73 15.68
C GLY A 89 36.43 -24.40 15.31
N LYS A 90 35.20 -24.36 14.79
CA LYS A 90 34.45 -23.14 14.40
C LYS A 90 33.05 -23.21 14.97
N ASN A 91 32.90 -22.75 16.20
CA ASN A 91 31.60 -22.66 16.85
C ASN A 91 31.01 -21.25 16.68
N LEU A 92 29.73 -21.16 16.35
CA LEU A 92 28.94 -19.95 16.43
C LEU A 92 28.48 -19.76 17.88
N HIS A 93 28.87 -18.65 18.51
CA HIS A 93 28.45 -18.33 19.88
C HIS A 93 27.39 -17.23 19.83
N LEU A 94 26.17 -17.54 20.31
CA LEU A 94 25.08 -16.60 20.46
C LEU A 94 24.71 -16.49 21.94
N GLN A 95 24.79 -15.29 22.49
CA GLN A 95 24.40 -14.99 23.85
C GLN A 95 23.27 -13.97 23.83
N VAL A 96 22.19 -14.22 24.57
CA VAL A 96 21.08 -13.31 24.75
C VAL A 96 20.88 -13.06 26.23
N LYS A 97 20.83 -11.80 26.63
CA LYS A 97 20.65 -11.36 28.01
C LYS A 97 19.51 -10.36 28.11
N LYS A 98 18.60 -10.56 29.07
CA LYS A 98 17.60 -9.56 29.45
C LYS A 98 18.22 -8.60 30.48
N THR A 99 18.15 -7.32 30.22
CA THR A 99 18.46 -6.24 31.15
C THR A 99 17.21 -5.39 31.34
N GLU A 100 17.19 -4.46 32.29
CA GLU A 100 16.04 -3.60 32.52
C GLU A 100 15.60 -2.90 31.22
N GLY A 101 14.43 -3.26 30.71
CA GLY A 101 13.82 -2.67 29.53
C GLY A 101 14.41 -3.08 28.16
N TYR A 102 15.42 -3.98 28.10
CA TYR A 102 16.06 -4.39 26.85
C TYR A 102 16.39 -5.89 26.81
N ILE A 103 16.36 -6.44 25.58
CA ILE A 103 17.00 -7.71 25.24
C ILE A 103 18.27 -7.39 24.46
N ASN A 104 19.41 -7.79 25.01
CA ASN A 104 20.73 -7.62 24.42
C ASN A 104 21.19 -8.95 23.86
N GLY A 105 21.48 -9.01 22.57
CA GLY A 105 22.02 -10.18 21.90
C GLY A 105 23.44 -9.92 21.42
N GLN A 106 24.30 -10.92 21.54
CA GLN A 106 25.67 -10.91 21.06
C GLN A 106 25.94 -12.21 20.30
N LEU A 107 26.39 -12.07 19.06
CA LEU A 107 26.76 -13.18 18.19
C LEU A 107 28.22 -13.08 17.84
N THR A 108 29.02 -14.10 18.15
CA THR A 108 30.43 -14.17 17.81
C THR A 108 30.66 -15.26 16.75
N TRP A 109 31.25 -14.85 15.61
CA TRP A 109 31.59 -15.73 14.50
C TRP A 109 32.92 -15.33 13.87
N ARG A 110 33.84 -16.26 13.74
CA ARG A 110 35.20 -16.06 13.18
C ARG A 110 35.97 -14.86 13.79
N GLY A 111 35.80 -14.62 15.09
CA GLY A 111 36.45 -13.51 15.79
C GLY A 111 35.76 -12.16 15.62
N GLN A 112 34.72 -12.06 14.81
CA GLN A 112 33.85 -10.88 14.75
C GLN A 112 32.69 -11.05 15.71
N THR A 113 32.36 -9.96 16.40
CA THR A 113 31.23 -9.94 17.34
C THR A 113 30.21 -8.94 16.87
N TYR A 114 28.99 -9.43 16.71
CA TYR A 114 27.80 -8.65 16.34
C TYR A 114 26.95 -8.42 17.57
N HIS A 115 26.50 -7.21 17.78
CA HIS A 115 25.65 -6.82 18.88
C HIS A 115 24.28 -6.39 18.36
N GLN A 116 23.22 -6.80 19.04
CA GLN A 116 21.87 -6.35 18.76
C GLN A 116 21.16 -6.10 20.08
N ASN A 117 20.69 -4.88 20.25
CA ASN A 117 19.88 -4.49 21.40
C ASN A 117 18.47 -4.17 20.91
N GLN A 118 17.47 -4.67 21.62
CA GLN A 118 16.07 -4.39 21.34
C GLN A 118 15.37 -4.02 22.61
N ARG A 119 14.66 -2.90 22.60
CA ARG A 119 13.82 -2.48 23.71
C ARG A 119 12.64 -3.42 23.87
N LEU A 120 12.30 -3.76 25.11
CA LEU A 120 11.05 -4.42 25.47
C LEU A 120 9.92 -3.40 25.31
N GLY A 121 8.89 -3.78 24.56
CA GLY A 121 7.72 -2.92 24.39
C GLY A 121 6.96 -2.75 25.70
N ASP A 122 6.54 -1.54 25.96
CA ASP A 122 5.66 -1.14 27.06
C ASP A 122 4.48 -0.32 26.51
N TRP A 123 3.59 0.19 27.37
CA TRP A 123 2.47 1.02 26.95
C TRP A 123 2.90 2.30 26.18
N LYS A 124 4.13 2.81 26.42
CA LYS A 124 4.67 3.99 25.72
C LYS A 124 4.97 3.68 24.26
N SER A 125 5.19 2.41 23.92
CA SER A 125 5.41 1.98 22.54
C SER A 125 4.17 2.16 21.64
N LEU A 126 2.98 2.30 22.24
CA LEU A 126 1.74 2.58 21.54
C LEU A 126 1.54 4.08 21.25
N LEU A 127 2.34 4.97 21.86
CA LEU A 127 2.19 6.42 21.69
C LEU A 127 2.35 6.88 20.24
N PRO A 128 3.37 6.46 19.45
CA PRO A 128 3.51 6.92 18.07
C PRO A 128 2.28 6.63 17.21
N PRO A 129 1.79 5.38 17.08
CA PRO A 129 0.61 5.13 16.27
C PRO A 129 -0.65 5.82 16.79
N LEU A 130 -0.82 5.97 18.11
CA LEU A 130 -1.95 6.67 18.69
C LEU A 130 -1.90 8.19 18.43
N ILE A 131 -0.73 8.82 18.54
CA ILE A 131 -0.53 10.23 18.19
C ILE A 131 -0.86 10.43 16.71
N ALA A 132 -0.36 9.54 15.82
CA ALA A 132 -0.65 9.62 14.40
C ALA A 132 -2.16 9.57 14.12
N LEU A 133 -2.86 8.57 14.66
CA LEU A 133 -4.31 8.41 14.46
C LEU A 133 -5.10 9.58 15.05
N MET A 134 -4.80 10.00 16.28
CA MET A 134 -5.52 11.11 16.93
C MET A 134 -5.38 12.41 16.15
N ILE A 135 -4.17 12.77 15.73
CA ILE A 135 -3.92 14.02 14.99
C ILE A 135 -4.50 13.91 13.57
N ALA A 136 -4.35 12.76 12.88
CA ALA A 136 -4.90 12.55 11.54
C ALA A 136 -6.42 12.73 11.53
N ILE A 137 -7.13 12.10 12.46
CA ILE A 137 -8.59 12.18 12.57
C ILE A 137 -9.07 13.57 13.03
N SER A 138 -8.39 14.18 14.03
CA SER A 138 -8.85 15.43 14.64
C SER A 138 -8.53 16.65 13.78
N LEU A 139 -7.31 16.74 13.25
CA LEU A 139 -6.81 17.91 12.51
C LEU A 139 -6.87 17.73 10.99
N LYS A 140 -7.06 16.51 10.50
CA LYS A 140 -7.05 16.17 9.06
C LYS A 140 -5.75 16.63 8.36
N LYS A 141 -4.62 16.60 9.09
CA LYS A 141 -3.28 17.02 8.65
C LYS A 141 -2.32 15.84 8.79
N ILE A 142 -2.23 15.02 7.75
CA ILE A 142 -1.57 13.71 7.79
C ILE A 142 -0.07 13.83 7.93
N VAL A 143 0.57 14.70 7.15
CA VAL A 143 2.01 14.97 7.26
C VAL A 143 2.37 15.41 8.68
N LEU A 144 1.56 16.31 9.27
CA LEU A 144 1.75 16.74 10.66
C LEU A 144 1.54 15.58 11.65
N ALA A 145 0.53 14.73 11.42
CA ALA A 145 0.22 13.59 12.26
C ALA A 145 1.39 12.60 12.33
N LEU A 146 1.92 12.22 11.17
CA LEU A 146 3.07 11.30 11.06
C LEU A 146 4.33 11.94 11.64
N LEU A 147 4.60 13.21 11.34
CA LEU A 147 5.75 13.93 11.90
C LEU A 147 5.70 13.97 13.43
N MET A 148 4.56 14.32 14.00
CA MET A 148 4.39 14.36 15.46
C MET A 148 4.50 12.98 16.10
N ALA A 149 4.08 11.93 15.39
CA ALA A 149 4.23 10.55 15.84
C ALA A 149 5.71 10.10 15.84
N VAL A 150 6.47 10.42 14.79
CA VAL A 150 7.92 10.17 14.71
C VAL A 150 8.64 10.90 15.85
N LEU A 151 8.39 12.20 16.00
CA LEU A 151 9.02 13.00 17.06
C LEU A 151 8.61 12.51 18.46
N GLY A 152 7.34 12.17 18.66
CA GLY A 152 6.85 11.64 19.94
C GLY A 152 7.53 10.32 20.31
N GLY A 153 7.68 9.40 19.37
CA GLY A 153 8.40 8.15 19.59
C GLY A 153 9.90 8.36 19.80
N ALA A 154 10.53 9.24 19.03
CA ALA A 154 11.93 9.61 19.20
C ALA A 154 12.21 10.27 20.58
N VAL A 155 11.27 11.07 21.12
CA VAL A 155 11.36 11.62 22.48
C VAL A 155 11.32 10.50 23.53
N VAL A 156 10.48 9.48 23.32
CA VAL A 156 10.42 8.31 24.22
C VAL A 156 11.75 7.54 24.21
N MET A 157 12.44 7.49 23.06
CA MET A 157 13.75 6.83 22.93
C MET A 157 14.91 7.65 23.52
N ASN A 158 14.93 8.95 23.27
CA ASN A 158 16.07 9.82 23.62
C ASN A 158 15.94 10.55 24.97
N ALA A 159 14.86 10.30 25.72
CA ALA A 159 14.59 10.88 27.04
C ALA A 159 14.63 12.43 27.10
N GLY A 160 14.39 13.14 25.99
CA GLY A 160 14.34 14.60 26.01
C GLY A 160 13.96 15.25 24.67
N ILE A 161 13.09 16.27 24.73
CA ILE A 161 12.57 16.95 23.53
C ILE A 161 13.68 17.70 22.78
N ALA A 162 14.48 18.48 23.48
CA ALA A 162 15.51 19.31 22.85
C ALA A 162 16.60 18.47 22.17
N VAL A 163 17.02 17.36 22.81
CA VAL A 163 18.00 16.40 22.25
C VAL A 163 17.42 15.74 21.02
N THR A 164 16.18 15.30 21.09
CA THR A 164 15.49 14.67 19.96
C THR A 164 15.38 15.61 18.76
N LEU A 165 14.89 16.82 18.96
CA LEU A 165 14.76 17.79 17.86
C LEU A 165 16.12 18.10 17.21
N TRP A 166 17.18 18.18 18.01
CA TRP A 166 18.53 18.40 17.49
C TRP A 166 19.05 17.20 16.67
N ILE A 167 18.85 15.96 17.17
CA ILE A 167 19.26 14.73 16.47
C ILE A 167 18.51 14.59 15.15
N GLU A 168 17.19 14.76 15.16
CA GLU A 168 16.36 14.63 13.95
C GLU A 168 16.68 15.72 12.93
N PHE A 169 16.86 16.97 13.37
CA PHE A 169 17.22 18.08 12.47
C PHE A 169 18.62 17.87 11.85
N LYS A 170 19.63 17.58 12.70
CA LYS A 170 20.99 17.32 12.24
C LYS A 170 21.04 16.12 11.27
N GLY A 171 20.33 15.04 11.62
CA GLY A 171 20.24 13.84 10.83
C GLY A 171 19.58 14.06 9.48
N LEU A 172 18.46 14.78 9.44
CA LEU A 172 17.77 15.15 8.21
C LEU A 172 18.66 15.97 7.27
N VAL A 173 19.37 16.98 7.81
CA VAL A 173 20.32 17.78 7.04
C VAL A 173 21.45 16.89 6.49
N GLY A 174 22.04 16.01 7.32
CA GLY A 174 23.06 15.05 6.91
C GLY A 174 22.57 14.09 5.84
N GLY A 175 21.36 13.56 5.99
CA GLY A 175 20.72 12.69 4.99
C GLY A 175 20.51 13.39 3.64
N LEU A 176 19.99 14.62 3.64
CA LEU A 176 19.83 15.40 2.41
C LEU A 176 21.15 15.73 1.73
N LEU A 177 22.18 16.05 2.50
CA LEU A 177 23.53 16.30 1.96
C LEU A 177 24.17 15.04 1.40
N SER A 178 23.91 13.88 1.97
CA SER A 178 24.43 12.60 1.48
C SER A 178 23.92 12.24 0.08
N ILE A 179 22.70 12.69 -0.29
CA ILE A 179 22.13 12.51 -1.64
C ILE A 179 23.02 13.15 -2.71
N ILE A 180 23.64 14.28 -2.41
CA ILE A 180 24.55 15.00 -3.33
C ILE A 180 26.03 14.67 -3.08
N GLY A 181 26.31 13.60 -2.32
CA GLY A 181 27.68 13.11 -2.05
C GLY A 181 28.43 13.86 -0.96
N ILE A 182 27.78 14.73 -0.19
CA ILE A 182 28.40 15.44 0.94
C ILE A 182 28.13 14.66 2.23
N THR A 183 29.13 13.96 2.75
CA THR A 183 29.06 13.11 3.96
C THR A 183 29.65 13.77 5.21
N ALA A 184 29.81 15.09 5.20
CA ALA A 184 30.41 15.84 6.31
C ALA A 184 29.55 15.85 7.60
N ILE A 185 28.26 15.59 7.47
CA ILE A 185 27.30 15.48 8.58
C ILE A 185 26.73 14.08 8.58
N GLU A 186 26.80 13.38 9.72
CA GLU A 186 26.21 12.05 9.85
C GLU A 186 24.68 12.14 9.72
N SER A 187 24.10 11.26 8.90
CA SER A 187 22.66 11.08 8.77
C SER A 187 22.10 10.29 9.97
N GLY A 188 22.07 10.95 11.14
CA GLY A 188 21.49 10.37 12.35
C GLY A 188 19.99 10.63 12.47
N GLY A 189 19.37 10.07 13.52
CA GLY A 189 17.93 10.17 13.72
C GLY A 189 17.10 9.34 12.73
N TYR A 190 15.80 9.31 12.95
CA TYR A 190 14.89 8.50 12.11
C TYR A 190 14.67 9.12 10.73
N LEU A 191 14.51 10.44 10.67
CA LEU A 191 14.31 11.16 9.41
C LEU A 191 15.57 11.11 8.53
N GLY A 192 16.74 11.32 9.13
CA GLY A 192 18.01 11.30 8.40
C GLY A 192 18.33 9.91 7.85
N ALA A 193 18.12 8.87 8.63
CA ALA A 193 18.33 7.48 8.21
C ALA A 193 17.46 7.11 7.01
N VAL A 194 16.19 7.48 7.04
CA VAL A 194 15.23 7.20 5.95
C VAL A 194 15.62 7.92 4.65
N VAL A 195 16.00 9.20 4.75
CA VAL A 195 16.34 10.01 3.56
C VAL A 195 17.71 9.64 2.98
N SER A 196 18.62 9.05 3.76
CA SER A 196 19.92 8.57 3.27
C SER A 196 19.91 7.13 2.76
N ASP A 197 18.82 6.40 2.97
CA ASP A 197 18.69 5.02 2.53
C ASP A 197 18.52 4.93 1.01
N SER A 198 19.41 4.17 0.36
CA SER A 198 19.45 4.07 -1.11
C SER A 198 18.20 3.38 -1.69
N PHE A 199 17.63 2.42 -0.96
CA PHE A 199 16.42 1.72 -1.36
C PHE A 199 15.24 2.70 -1.38
N ASN A 200 15.04 3.45 -0.29
CA ASN A 200 13.98 4.45 -0.18
C ASN A 200 14.08 5.53 -1.27
N LEU A 201 15.30 5.98 -1.57
CA LEU A 201 15.55 6.96 -2.63
C LEU A 201 15.23 6.40 -4.02
N GLN A 202 15.52 5.12 -4.29
CA GLN A 202 15.18 4.50 -5.57
C GLN A 202 13.67 4.35 -5.76
N ILE A 203 12.92 3.94 -4.74
CA ILE A 203 11.46 3.85 -4.76
C ILE A 203 10.84 5.24 -4.99
N LEU A 204 11.30 6.23 -4.23
CA LEU A 204 10.82 7.61 -4.39
C LEU A 204 11.14 8.16 -5.78
N GLY A 205 12.36 7.92 -6.27
CA GLY A 205 12.81 8.31 -7.61
C GLY A 205 11.99 7.66 -8.72
N PHE A 206 11.69 6.36 -8.60
CA PHE A 206 10.79 5.65 -9.52
C PHE A 206 9.42 6.31 -9.56
N THR A 207 8.81 6.50 -8.39
CA THR A 207 7.45 7.05 -8.29
C THR A 207 7.38 8.47 -8.88
N LEU A 208 8.32 9.33 -8.53
CA LEU A 208 8.40 10.69 -9.09
C LEU A 208 8.64 10.69 -10.61
N ALA A 209 9.52 9.82 -11.11
CA ALA A 209 9.79 9.72 -12.54
C ALA A 209 8.57 9.23 -13.33
N LEU A 210 7.80 8.28 -12.77
CA LEU A 210 6.60 7.76 -13.40
C LEU A 210 5.50 8.84 -13.48
N VAL A 211 5.28 9.61 -12.41
CA VAL A 211 4.31 10.73 -12.42
C VAL A 211 4.75 11.83 -13.39
N GLY A 212 6.04 12.12 -13.45
CA GLY A 212 6.60 13.03 -14.45
C GLY A 212 6.35 12.57 -15.89
N LEU A 213 6.58 11.27 -16.16
CA LEU A 213 6.26 10.64 -17.45
C LEU A 213 4.80 10.83 -17.82
N VAL A 214 3.89 10.49 -16.90
CA VAL A 214 2.43 10.60 -17.07
C VAL A 214 2.02 12.04 -17.40
N ALA A 215 2.60 13.02 -16.71
CA ALA A 215 2.32 14.43 -16.97
C ALA A 215 2.73 14.88 -18.39
N VAL A 216 3.86 14.39 -18.91
CA VAL A 216 4.28 14.64 -20.30
C VAL A 216 3.31 13.97 -21.29
N VAL A 217 2.95 12.70 -21.04
CA VAL A 217 1.97 11.94 -21.84
C VAL A 217 0.63 12.67 -21.91
N ASN A 218 0.13 13.15 -20.77
CA ASN A 218 -1.10 13.94 -20.70
C ASN A 218 -0.97 15.24 -21.50
N ARG A 219 0.12 15.98 -21.30
CA ARG A 219 0.34 17.29 -21.96
C ARG A 219 0.45 17.18 -23.48
N MET A 220 1.06 16.10 -24.01
CA MET A 220 1.13 15.85 -25.46
C MET A 220 -0.12 15.19 -26.04
N GLY A 221 -1.19 15.04 -25.24
CA GLY A 221 -2.50 14.55 -25.69
C GLY A 221 -2.60 13.05 -25.90
N GLY A 222 -1.66 12.27 -25.33
CA GLY A 222 -1.65 10.81 -25.44
C GLY A 222 -2.84 10.16 -24.76
N THR A 223 -3.11 10.53 -23.53
CA THR A 223 -4.22 10.00 -22.72
C THR A 223 -5.57 10.38 -23.33
N LYS A 224 -5.74 11.64 -23.78
CA LYS A 224 -6.95 12.07 -24.47
C LYS A 224 -7.16 11.31 -25.78
N GLY A 225 -6.09 11.07 -26.55
CA GLY A 225 -6.15 10.26 -27.77
C GLY A 225 -6.58 8.82 -27.49
N LEU A 226 -6.17 8.23 -26.37
CA LEU A 226 -6.62 6.90 -25.95
C LEU A 226 -8.13 6.88 -25.66
N VAL A 227 -8.62 7.88 -24.92
CA VAL A 227 -10.05 8.04 -24.62
C VAL A 227 -10.87 8.29 -25.88
N ASP A 228 -10.41 9.15 -26.79
CA ASP A 228 -11.09 9.42 -28.07
C ASP A 228 -11.21 8.16 -28.93
N ALA A 229 -10.16 7.32 -28.95
CA ALA A 229 -10.18 6.04 -29.68
C ALA A 229 -11.23 5.06 -29.13
N LEU A 230 -11.45 5.04 -27.82
CA LEU A 230 -12.45 4.19 -27.18
C LEU A 230 -13.88 4.73 -27.33
N SER A 231 -14.07 6.05 -27.48
CA SER A 231 -15.40 6.68 -27.56
C SER A 231 -16.25 6.21 -28.74
N VAL A 232 -15.63 5.72 -29.81
CA VAL A 232 -16.30 5.21 -31.04
C VAL A 232 -17.24 4.02 -30.75
N PHE A 233 -16.99 3.28 -29.66
CA PHE A 233 -17.79 2.11 -29.28
C PHE A 233 -19.07 2.47 -28.50
N ALA A 234 -19.29 3.73 -28.13
CA ALA A 234 -20.46 4.18 -27.37
C ALA A 234 -21.65 4.43 -28.30
N ARG A 235 -22.59 3.47 -28.37
CA ARG A 235 -23.78 3.52 -29.23
C ARG A 235 -25.10 3.77 -28.50
N GLY A 236 -25.11 3.71 -27.18
CA GLY A 236 -26.30 3.91 -26.33
C GLY A 236 -25.92 4.05 -24.87
N PRO A 237 -26.88 4.25 -23.95
CA PRO A 237 -26.56 4.56 -22.56
C PRO A 237 -25.74 3.48 -21.84
N ARG A 238 -26.02 2.20 -22.07
CA ARG A 238 -25.27 1.09 -21.46
C ARG A 238 -23.86 0.97 -22.05
N SER A 239 -23.76 1.05 -23.40
CA SER A 239 -22.44 1.01 -24.04
C SER A 239 -21.61 2.25 -23.68
N ALA A 240 -22.21 3.43 -23.49
CA ALA A 240 -21.51 4.61 -23.05
C ALA A 240 -20.95 4.47 -21.64
N GLN A 241 -21.71 3.88 -20.69
CA GLN A 241 -21.20 3.54 -19.35
C GLN A 241 -20.08 2.49 -19.43
N GLY A 242 -20.24 1.45 -20.23
CA GLY A 242 -19.22 0.41 -20.44
C GLY A 242 -17.94 0.99 -21.07
N VAL A 243 -18.06 1.87 -22.04
CA VAL A 243 -16.93 2.58 -22.66
C VAL A 243 -16.25 3.49 -21.63
N THR A 244 -17.00 4.22 -20.80
CA THR A 244 -16.42 5.05 -19.73
C THR A 244 -15.65 4.20 -18.72
N CYS A 245 -16.19 3.03 -18.35
CA CYS A 245 -15.49 2.07 -17.50
C CYS A 245 -14.20 1.55 -18.18
N ALA A 246 -14.27 1.20 -19.48
CA ALA A 246 -13.10 0.77 -20.25
C ALA A 246 -12.03 1.89 -20.35
N MET A 247 -12.43 3.16 -20.50
CA MET A 247 -11.53 4.31 -20.47
C MET A 247 -10.80 4.39 -19.11
N GLY A 248 -11.55 4.27 -18.00
CA GLY A 248 -10.98 4.26 -16.66
C GLY A 248 -9.99 3.10 -16.46
N THR A 249 -10.37 1.89 -16.89
CA THR A 249 -9.48 0.73 -16.82
C THR A 249 -8.23 0.86 -17.71
N ALA A 250 -8.34 1.55 -18.86
CA ALA A 250 -7.21 1.76 -19.77
C ALA A 250 -6.18 2.78 -19.25
N ILE A 251 -6.59 3.67 -18.34
CA ILE A 251 -5.71 4.65 -17.68
C ILE A 251 -5.33 4.12 -16.29
N PHE A 252 -4.80 2.90 -16.24
CA PHE A 252 -4.48 2.18 -15.00
C PHE A 252 -3.24 2.70 -14.27
N PHE A 253 -2.42 3.47 -14.92
CA PHE A 253 -1.07 3.85 -14.46
C PHE A 253 -1.06 4.99 -13.43
N ASP A 254 -2.16 5.76 -13.31
CA ASP A 254 -2.28 6.86 -12.36
C ASP A 254 -3.75 7.21 -12.12
N ASP A 255 -4.18 7.24 -10.87
CA ASP A 255 -5.57 7.48 -10.48
C ASP A 255 -6.01 8.93 -10.67
N TYR A 256 -5.14 9.92 -10.40
CA TYR A 256 -5.45 11.32 -10.64
C TYR A 256 -5.60 11.64 -12.14
N ALA A 257 -4.66 11.12 -12.96
CA ALA A 257 -4.77 11.26 -14.41
C ALA A 257 -6.03 10.59 -14.95
N ASN A 258 -6.34 9.38 -14.47
CA ASN A 258 -7.57 8.67 -14.78
C ASN A 258 -8.79 9.56 -14.49
N THR A 259 -8.92 10.00 -13.25
CA THR A 259 -10.05 10.80 -12.79
C THR A 259 -10.26 12.07 -13.61
N VAL A 260 -9.20 12.86 -13.83
CA VAL A 260 -9.30 14.12 -14.57
C VAL A 260 -9.60 13.89 -16.05
N VAL A 261 -8.87 12.98 -16.70
CA VAL A 261 -8.99 12.80 -18.15
C VAL A 261 -10.30 12.09 -18.51
N VAL A 262 -10.63 10.99 -17.82
CA VAL A 262 -11.90 10.28 -18.08
C VAL A 262 -13.08 11.15 -17.65
N GLY A 263 -13.03 11.75 -16.46
CA GLY A 263 -14.08 12.60 -15.93
C GLY A 263 -14.44 13.75 -16.86
N THR A 264 -13.45 14.47 -17.37
CA THR A 264 -13.68 15.62 -18.26
C THR A 264 -14.07 15.21 -19.69
N THR A 265 -13.43 14.19 -20.25
CA THR A 265 -13.64 13.79 -21.65
C THR A 265 -14.95 13.01 -21.83
N ALA A 266 -15.28 12.11 -20.89
CA ALA A 266 -16.52 11.33 -20.95
C ALA A 266 -17.79 12.16 -20.70
N ARG A 267 -17.68 13.42 -20.22
CA ARG A 267 -18.85 14.31 -20.07
C ARG A 267 -19.68 14.40 -21.34
N SER A 268 -19.04 14.76 -22.45
CA SER A 268 -19.75 14.93 -23.72
C SER A 268 -20.45 13.64 -24.19
N LEU A 269 -19.81 12.49 -23.92
CA LEU A 269 -20.35 11.18 -24.24
C LEU A 269 -21.55 10.83 -23.37
N THR A 270 -21.43 11.00 -22.05
CA THR A 270 -22.50 10.71 -21.09
C THR A 270 -23.67 11.67 -21.22
N ASP A 271 -23.43 12.96 -21.49
CA ASP A 271 -24.46 13.97 -21.75
C ASP A 271 -25.31 13.62 -22.97
N LYS A 272 -24.65 13.24 -24.08
CA LYS A 272 -25.34 12.80 -25.31
C LYS A 272 -26.28 11.62 -25.06
N HIS A 273 -25.94 10.73 -24.14
CA HIS A 273 -26.71 9.53 -23.81
C HIS A 273 -27.59 9.69 -22.56
N ARG A 274 -27.72 10.91 -22.06
CA ARG A 274 -28.57 11.21 -20.89
C ARG A 274 -28.22 10.37 -19.67
N ILE A 275 -26.92 10.24 -19.37
CA ILE A 275 -26.40 9.63 -18.15
C ILE A 275 -26.13 10.75 -17.14
N SER A 276 -26.53 10.57 -15.89
CA SER A 276 -26.38 11.58 -14.84
C SER A 276 -24.91 11.86 -14.50
N ARG A 277 -24.60 13.08 -14.05
CA ARG A 277 -23.27 13.45 -13.57
C ARG A 277 -22.84 12.62 -12.37
N GLU A 278 -23.77 12.28 -11.51
CA GLU A 278 -23.56 11.41 -10.35
C GLU A 278 -23.11 10.01 -10.79
N LYS A 279 -23.71 9.47 -11.87
CA LYS A 279 -23.34 8.17 -12.41
C LYS A 279 -21.96 8.21 -13.07
N LEU A 280 -21.67 9.27 -13.81
CA LEU A 280 -20.34 9.47 -14.39
C LEU A 280 -19.28 9.54 -13.29
N ALA A 281 -19.53 10.33 -12.23
CA ALA A 281 -18.59 10.47 -11.11
C ALA A 281 -18.34 9.11 -10.41
N TYR A 282 -19.39 8.32 -10.19
CA TYR A 282 -19.26 6.97 -9.64
C TYR A 282 -18.40 6.04 -10.51
N ILE A 283 -18.61 6.02 -11.84
CA ILE A 283 -17.81 5.19 -12.74
C ILE A 283 -16.35 5.61 -12.71
N VAL A 284 -16.09 6.92 -12.76
CA VAL A 284 -14.73 7.47 -12.76
C VAL A 284 -14.02 7.16 -11.46
N ASP A 285 -14.62 7.42 -10.32
CA ASP A 285 -14.04 7.18 -9.00
C ASP A 285 -13.75 5.69 -8.77
N SER A 286 -14.73 4.82 -9.08
CA SER A 286 -14.60 3.38 -8.91
C SER A 286 -13.66 2.69 -9.92
N THR A 287 -13.20 3.39 -10.96
CA THR A 287 -12.22 2.89 -11.93
C THR A 287 -10.87 3.63 -11.84
N SER A 288 -10.70 4.55 -10.90
CA SER A 288 -9.43 5.24 -10.65
C SER A 288 -8.59 4.50 -9.60
N ALA A 289 -8.78 4.77 -8.32
CA ALA A 289 -8.01 4.16 -7.25
C ALA A 289 -8.08 2.60 -7.21
N PRO A 290 -9.25 1.94 -7.39
CA PRO A 290 -9.28 0.48 -7.46
C PRO A 290 -8.45 -0.13 -8.60
N VAL A 291 -8.43 0.52 -9.76
CA VAL A 291 -7.65 0.04 -10.92
C VAL A 291 -6.17 0.33 -10.71
N ALA A 292 -5.79 1.53 -10.29
CA ALA A 292 -4.40 1.90 -10.04
C ALA A 292 -3.75 1.06 -8.93
N GLY A 293 -4.52 0.74 -7.87
CA GLY A 293 -4.05 -0.07 -6.73
C GLY A 293 -3.88 -1.57 -7.01
N ILE A 294 -4.43 -2.11 -8.11
CA ILE A 294 -4.18 -3.50 -8.53
C ILE A 294 -3.30 -3.59 -9.78
N ALA A 295 -2.98 -2.45 -10.39
CA ALA A 295 -2.18 -2.44 -11.60
C ALA A 295 -0.72 -2.74 -11.29
N ILE A 296 -0.13 -3.66 -12.06
CA ILE A 296 1.27 -4.09 -11.88
C ILE A 296 2.30 -3.03 -12.24
N ILE A 297 1.87 -1.93 -12.83
CA ILE A 297 2.65 -0.73 -13.09
C ILE A 297 1.74 0.49 -12.94
N SER A 298 1.90 1.20 -11.85
CA SER A 298 1.16 2.42 -11.55
C SER A 298 1.98 3.28 -10.58
N THR A 299 1.52 4.50 -10.36
CA THR A 299 2.07 5.34 -9.29
C THR A 299 1.89 4.71 -7.91
N TRP A 300 0.86 3.86 -7.76
CA TRP A 300 0.53 3.16 -6.51
C TRP A 300 1.48 2.02 -6.19
N ILE A 301 1.94 1.24 -7.18
CA ILE A 301 2.84 0.11 -6.91
C ILE A 301 4.16 0.57 -6.30
N GLY A 302 4.69 1.72 -6.71
CA GLY A 302 5.90 2.27 -6.09
C GLY A 302 5.70 2.55 -4.60
N TYR A 303 4.55 3.09 -4.24
CA TYR A 303 4.19 3.36 -2.86
C TYR A 303 3.94 2.07 -2.06
N GLU A 304 3.12 1.16 -2.58
CA GLU A 304 2.78 -0.11 -1.92
C GLU A 304 4.01 -1.00 -1.72
N VAL A 305 4.87 -1.13 -2.76
CA VAL A 305 6.13 -1.90 -2.68
C VAL A 305 7.07 -1.29 -1.65
N GLY A 306 7.20 0.04 -1.63
CA GLY A 306 8.03 0.71 -0.62
C GLY A 306 7.57 0.44 0.81
N LEU A 307 6.25 0.44 1.06
CA LEU A 307 5.70 0.07 2.36
C LEU A 307 5.90 -1.41 2.68
N PHE A 308 5.66 -2.30 1.71
CA PHE A 308 5.77 -3.75 1.90
C PHE A 308 7.20 -4.22 2.18
N ASP A 309 8.17 -3.68 1.46
CA ASP A 309 9.56 -4.07 1.62
C ASP A 309 10.07 -3.76 3.03
N ASP A 310 9.65 -2.62 3.55
CA ASP A 310 9.93 -2.20 4.93
C ASP A 310 9.31 -3.15 5.98
N LEU A 311 8.20 -3.80 5.67
CA LEU A 311 7.51 -4.74 6.57
C LEU A 311 8.10 -6.16 6.58
N LEU A 312 8.90 -6.56 5.58
CA LEU A 312 9.42 -7.93 5.44
C LEU A 312 10.15 -8.42 6.68
N GLY A 313 10.88 -7.52 7.37
CA GLY A 313 11.54 -7.85 8.63
C GLY A 313 10.57 -8.34 9.71
N SER A 314 9.38 -7.75 9.81
CA SER A 314 8.35 -8.13 10.77
C SER A 314 7.59 -9.41 10.39
N LEU A 315 7.56 -9.73 9.09
CA LEU A 315 6.89 -10.92 8.53
C LEU A 315 7.80 -12.15 8.43
N SER A 316 9.08 -12.00 8.72
CA SER A 316 10.09 -13.06 8.57
C SER A 316 9.82 -14.34 9.39
N ASN A 317 8.89 -14.33 10.34
CA ASN A 317 8.46 -15.47 11.15
C ASN A 317 7.43 -16.36 10.44
N VAL A 318 6.80 -15.86 9.38
CA VAL A 318 5.73 -16.54 8.67
C VAL A 318 6.33 -17.41 7.57
N SER A 319 5.97 -18.68 7.55
CA SER A 319 6.44 -19.59 6.50
C SER A 319 5.86 -19.23 5.14
N GLY A 320 6.68 -19.24 4.10
CA GLY A 320 6.25 -18.95 2.73
C GLY A 320 6.09 -17.45 2.44
N MET A 321 6.70 -16.56 3.25
CA MET A 321 6.75 -15.13 2.92
C MET A 321 7.72 -14.85 1.78
N PRO A 322 7.33 -13.95 0.85
CA PRO A 322 8.20 -13.44 -0.20
C PRO A 322 9.45 -12.74 0.33
N GLY A 323 10.49 -12.69 -0.49
CA GLY A 323 11.77 -12.07 -0.14
C GLY A 323 11.84 -10.56 -0.37
N THR A 324 10.97 -10.03 -1.22
CA THR A 324 10.95 -8.60 -1.59
C THR A 324 9.54 -8.03 -1.49
N GLY A 325 9.42 -6.71 -1.32
CA GLY A 325 8.14 -6.02 -1.30
C GLY A 325 7.37 -6.15 -2.61
N TYR A 326 8.08 -6.25 -3.73
CA TYR A 326 7.47 -6.47 -5.04
C TYR A 326 6.83 -7.86 -5.16
N GLU A 327 7.52 -8.92 -4.70
CA GLU A 327 6.95 -10.26 -4.63
C GLU A 327 5.77 -10.31 -3.65
N LEU A 328 5.86 -9.59 -2.52
CA LEU A 328 4.78 -9.49 -1.56
C LEU A 328 3.55 -8.79 -2.17
N PHE A 329 3.74 -7.77 -3.01
CA PHE A 329 2.65 -7.16 -3.76
C PHE A 329 1.89 -8.19 -4.60
N PHE A 330 2.60 -9.04 -5.37
CA PHE A 330 1.96 -10.09 -6.16
C PHE A 330 1.29 -11.16 -5.30
N ALA A 331 1.86 -11.50 -4.15
CA ALA A 331 1.26 -12.46 -3.22
C ALA A 331 -0.04 -11.91 -2.59
N VAL A 332 -0.11 -10.61 -2.36
CA VAL A 332 -1.28 -9.90 -1.78
C VAL A 332 -2.35 -9.61 -2.85
N LEU A 333 -1.96 -9.42 -4.12
CA LEU A 333 -2.85 -9.02 -5.21
C LEU A 333 -4.10 -9.90 -5.37
N PRO A 334 -4.06 -11.25 -5.27
CA PRO A 334 -5.24 -12.08 -5.33
C PRO A 334 -6.25 -11.86 -4.20
N PHE A 335 -5.86 -11.19 -3.12
CA PHE A 335 -6.71 -10.88 -1.95
C PHE A 335 -7.30 -9.48 -1.99
N ARG A 336 -7.13 -8.72 -3.08
CA ARG A 336 -7.69 -7.37 -3.27
C ARG A 336 -9.19 -7.42 -3.60
N PHE A 337 -9.98 -7.98 -2.65
CA PHE A 337 -11.40 -8.27 -2.85
C PHE A 337 -12.24 -7.03 -3.13
N TYR A 338 -12.02 -5.93 -2.37
CA TYR A 338 -12.80 -4.73 -2.59
C TYR A 338 -12.55 -4.10 -3.95
N CYS A 339 -11.29 -3.92 -4.33
CA CYS A 339 -10.92 -3.34 -5.62
C CYS A 339 -11.50 -4.13 -6.80
N ILE A 340 -11.30 -5.46 -6.80
CA ILE A 340 -11.75 -6.33 -7.88
C ILE A 340 -13.28 -6.37 -7.94
N LEU A 341 -13.97 -6.50 -6.80
CA LEU A 341 -15.42 -6.50 -6.75
C LEU A 341 -16.04 -5.13 -7.06
N ALA A 342 -15.37 -4.01 -6.73
CA ALA A 342 -15.83 -2.67 -7.09
C ALA A 342 -15.80 -2.45 -8.61
N ILE A 343 -14.71 -2.81 -9.26
CA ILE A 343 -14.59 -2.77 -10.72
C ILE A 343 -15.65 -3.66 -11.37
N LEU A 344 -15.80 -4.89 -10.87
CA LEU A 344 -16.83 -5.82 -11.36
C LEU A 344 -18.23 -5.24 -11.18
N PHE A 345 -18.50 -4.57 -10.05
CA PHE A 345 -19.82 -3.99 -9.78
C PHE A 345 -20.16 -2.84 -10.74
N VAL A 346 -19.18 -1.99 -11.10
CA VAL A 346 -19.35 -0.98 -12.15
C VAL A 346 -19.70 -1.62 -13.49
N ILE A 347 -19.00 -2.70 -13.86
CA ILE A 347 -19.25 -3.43 -15.12
C ILE A 347 -20.66 -4.05 -15.10
N LEU A 348 -21.03 -4.75 -14.04
CA LEU A 348 -22.36 -5.37 -13.90
C LEU A 348 -23.47 -4.33 -13.92
N ASN A 349 -23.26 -3.18 -13.28
CA ASN A 349 -24.18 -2.07 -13.25
C ASN A 349 -24.39 -1.47 -14.65
N ALA A 350 -23.30 -1.19 -15.39
CA ALA A 350 -23.36 -0.72 -16.77
C ALA A 350 -24.05 -1.72 -17.71
N TRP A 351 -23.75 -3.03 -17.54
CA TRP A 351 -24.32 -4.09 -18.39
C TRP A 351 -25.81 -4.31 -18.13
N THR A 352 -26.23 -4.39 -16.87
CA THR A 352 -27.64 -4.60 -16.50
C THR A 352 -28.52 -3.37 -16.74
N GLY A 353 -27.94 -2.17 -16.70
CA GLY A 353 -28.65 -0.88 -16.75
C GLY A 353 -29.62 -0.71 -15.59
N ARG A 354 -29.27 -1.27 -14.42
CA ARG A 354 -30.08 -1.23 -13.20
C ARG A 354 -29.37 -0.43 -12.14
N ASP A 355 -30.14 0.42 -11.47
CA ASP A 355 -29.68 1.27 -10.38
C ASP A 355 -30.61 1.16 -9.18
N PHE A 356 -30.14 1.56 -7.99
CA PHE A 356 -30.93 1.59 -6.77
C PHE A 356 -30.60 2.83 -5.93
N GLY A 357 -31.44 3.08 -4.92
CA GLY A 357 -31.24 4.17 -3.98
C GLY A 357 -31.16 5.56 -4.62
N PRO A 358 -30.29 6.45 -4.14
CA PRO A 358 -30.13 7.80 -4.67
C PRO A 358 -29.70 7.84 -6.16
N MET A 359 -28.85 6.90 -6.59
CA MET A 359 -28.39 6.82 -7.97
C MET A 359 -29.54 6.56 -8.96
N LEU A 360 -30.47 5.66 -8.62
CA LEU A 360 -31.66 5.41 -9.44
C LEU A 360 -32.46 6.71 -9.66
N ARG A 361 -32.59 7.53 -8.63
CA ARG A 361 -33.29 8.82 -8.73
C ARG A 361 -32.56 9.80 -9.65
N ALA A 362 -31.23 9.87 -9.53
CA ALA A 362 -30.41 10.72 -10.38
C ALA A 362 -30.51 10.31 -11.86
N GLU A 363 -30.37 9.01 -12.15
CA GLU A 363 -30.48 8.46 -13.50
C GLU A 363 -31.90 8.63 -14.09
N THR A 364 -32.95 8.39 -13.30
CA THR A 364 -34.34 8.57 -13.73
C THR A 364 -34.63 10.04 -14.07
N ARG A 365 -34.23 10.98 -13.20
CA ARG A 365 -34.33 12.43 -13.45
C ARG A 365 -33.71 12.81 -14.80
N THR A 366 -32.47 12.39 -15.01
CA THR A 366 -31.73 12.73 -16.23
C THR A 366 -32.35 12.08 -17.47
N ARG A 367 -32.80 10.84 -17.38
CA ARG A 367 -33.41 10.10 -18.47
C ARG A 367 -34.75 10.66 -18.92
N GLN A 368 -35.51 11.25 -17.99
CA GLN A 368 -36.79 11.94 -18.25
C GLN A 368 -36.63 13.35 -18.84
N GLY A 369 -35.42 13.77 -19.17
CA GLY A 369 -35.16 15.10 -19.74
C GLY A 369 -34.84 16.19 -18.71
N GLY A 370 -34.77 15.83 -17.41
CA GLY A 370 -34.34 16.73 -16.36
C GLY A 370 -32.85 17.09 -16.44
N PRO A 371 -32.35 17.93 -15.51
CA PRO A 371 -30.94 18.34 -15.51
C PRO A 371 -29.99 17.15 -15.35
N LEU A 372 -28.80 17.25 -15.96
CA LEU A 372 -27.78 16.21 -15.93
C LEU A 372 -27.16 16.03 -14.52
N GLY A 373 -27.08 17.11 -13.72
CA GLY A 373 -26.71 17.12 -12.32
C GLY A 373 -27.82 17.71 -11.46
N SER A 374 -27.74 17.57 -10.14
CA SER A 374 -28.78 18.05 -9.20
C SER A 374 -28.80 19.58 -9.07
N VAL A 375 -27.68 20.25 -9.35
CA VAL A 375 -27.54 21.73 -9.37
C VAL A 375 -26.63 22.09 -10.54
N GLU A 376 -26.96 23.12 -11.31
CA GLU A 376 -26.04 23.72 -12.28
C GLU A 376 -25.03 24.62 -11.56
N GLU A 377 -24.05 24.02 -10.91
CA GLU A 377 -22.86 24.76 -10.50
C GLU A 377 -21.90 24.87 -11.69
N ASN A 378 -21.65 26.10 -12.13
CA ASN A 378 -20.54 26.47 -13.00
C ASN A 378 -19.23 26.28 -12.21
N MET A 379 -18.81 25.05 -11.98
CA MET A 379 -17.51 24.77 -11.38
C MET A 379 -16.43 25.06 -12.41
N ALA A 380 -15.75 26.17 -12.21
CA ALA A 380 -14.50 26.48 -12.90
C ALA A 380 -13.53 25.33 -12.66
N SER A 381 -13.13 24.65 -13.72
CA SER A 381 -12.11 23.61 -13.66
C SER A 381 -10.83 24.21 -13.05
N ASP A 382 -10.47 23.76 -11.88
CA ASP A 382 -9.20 24.11 -11.26
C ASP A 382 -8.08 23.66 -12.22
N LYS A 383 -7.26 24.60 -12.68
CA LYS A 383 -6.25 24.41 -13.72
C LYS A 383 -5.00 23.66 -13.27
N SER A 384 -5.06 22.96 -12.13
CA SER A 384 -3.87 22.36 -11.50
C SER A 384 -3.37 21.08 -12.18
N PHE A 385 -4.21 20.36 -12.95
CA PHE A 385 -3.76 19.22 -13.72
C PHE A 385 -3.37 19.61 -15.15
N SER A 386 -2.24 19.09 -15.60
CA SER A 386 -1.70 19.30 -16.95
C SER A 386 -2.60 18.70 -18.02
N LEU A 387 -3.70 19.40 -18.35
CA LEU A 387 -4.54 19.05 -19.49
C LEU A 387 -3.70 19.04 -20.78
N ALA A 388 -4.15 18.29 -21.77
CA ALA A 388 -3.54 18.26 -23.09
C ALA A 388 -3.41 19.69 -23.64
N LYS A 389 -2.30 19.97 -24.34
CA LYS A 389 -2.10 21.26 -24.99
C LYS A 389 -3.15 21.46 -26.09
N ASP A 390 -3.79 22.63 -26.14
CA ASP A 390 -4.75 22.96 -27.17
C ASP A 390 -4.09 23.05 -28.56
N GLY A 391 -4.83 22.71 -29.60
CA GLY A 391 -4.38 22.83 -30.98
C GLY A 391 -3.40 21.75 -31.46
N ILE A 392 -3.19 20.70 -30.69
CA ILE A 392 -2.38 19.53 -31.10
C ILE A 392 -3.27 18.33 -31.44
N PRO A 393 -2.82 17.41 -32.32
CA PRO A 393 -3.54 16.18 -32.58
C PRO A 393 -3.43 15.22 -31.37
N TYR A 394 -4.57 14.71 -30.90
CA TYR A 394 -4.63 13.71 -29.83
C TYR A 394 -4.48 12.31 -30.42
N ARG A 395 -3.47 11.57 -29.99
CA ARG A 395 -3.09 10.28 -30.57
C ARG A 395 -2.84 9.26 -29.47
N ALA A 396 -3.59 8.15 -29.47
CA ALA A 396 -3.48 7.09 -28.48
C ALA A 396 -2.05 6.52 -28.33
N TYR A 397 -1.30 6.40 -29.43
CA TYR A 397 0.04 5.87 -29.41
C TYR A 397 1.04 6.75 -28.62
N ASN A 398 0.72 8.03 -28.40
CA ASN A 398 1.50 8.91 -27.53
C ASN A 398 1.37 8.55 -26.03
N ALA A 399 0.37 7.75 -25.66
CA ALA A 399 0.29 7.13 -24.34
C ALA A 399 0.83 5.69 -24.38
N ILE A 400 0.38 4.90 -25.36
CA ILE A 400 0.67 3.46 -25.44
C ILE A 400 2.18 3.20 -25.57
N ILE A 401 2.90 3.97 -26.39
CA ILE A 401 4.34 3.73 -26.62
C ILE A 401 5.18 4.01 -25.37
N PRO A 402 5.10 5.20 -24.71
CA PRO A 402 5.89 5.46 -23.53
C PRO A 402 5.57 4.53 -22.36
N ILE A 403 4.29 4.28 -22.09
CA ILE A 403 3.87 3.40 -20.98
C ILE A 403 4.20 1.94 -21.31
N GLY A 404 3.94 1.51 -22.54
CA GLY A 404 4.33 0.18 -23.02
C GLY A 404 5.84 -0.05 -22.98
N SER A 405 6.65 1.00 -23.21
CA SER A 405 8.11 0.91 -23.08
C SER A 405 8.57 0.71 -21.65
N VAL A 406 7.89 1.28 -20.64
CA VAL A 406 8.17 0.99 -19.22
C VAL A 406 7.95 -0.50 -18.95
N LEU A 407 6.78 -1.06 -19.34
CA LEU A 407 6.46 -2.48 -19.22
C LEU A 407 7.51 -3.37 -19.90
N LEU A 408 7.82 -3.04 -21.14
CA LEU A 408 8.79 -3.81 -21.92
C LEU A 408 10.19 -3.76 -21.29
N THR A 409 10.63 -2.59 -20.82
CA THR A 409 11.93 -2.42 -20.16
C THR A 409 11.99 -3.25 -18.87
N ILE A 410 10.95 -3.22 -18.04
CA ILE A 410 10.89 -4.05 -16.82
C ILE A 410 11.03 -5.54 -17.18
N LEU A 411 10.22 -6.02 -18.13
CA LEU A 411 10.25 -7.41 -18.55
C LEU A 411 11.64 -7.81 -19.11
N MET A 412 12.21 -6.99 -19.98
CA MET A 412 13.52 -7.25 -20.56
C MET A 412 14.65 -7.25 -19.50
N CYS A 413 14.60 -6.34 -18.54
CA CYS A 413 15.57 -6.31 -17.44
C CYS A 413 15.41 -7.51 -16.50
N ILE A 414 14.18 -7.93 -16.17
CA ILE A 414 13.93 -9.13 -15.37
C ILE A 414 14.49 -10.36 -16.07
N ILE A 415 14.22 -10.52 -17.37
CA ILE A 415 14.74 -11.64 -18.15
C ILE A 415 16.29 -11.58 -18.19
N TYR A 416 16.86 -10.42 -18.49
CA TYR A 416 18.30 -10.27 -18.65
C TYR A 416 19.03 -10.54 -17.34
N ILE A 417 18.63 -9.90 -16.23
CA ILE A 417 19.26 -10.05 -14.91
C ILE A 417 19.00 -11.46 -14.35
N GLY A 418 17.74 -11.92 -14.40
CA GLY A 418 17.38 -13.22 -13.86
C GLY A 418 17.96 -14.41 -14.60
N GLN A 419 18.42 -14.23 -15.87
CA GLN A 419 19.13 -15.25 -16.63
C GLN A 419 20.65 -15.24 -16.38
N GLN A 420 21.22 -14.17 -15.85
CA GLN A 420 22.64 -14.12 -15.50
C GLN A 420 22.98 -15.02 -14.32
N ASP A 421 22.10 -15.08 -13.32
CA ASP A 421 22.33 -15.86 -12.10
C ASP A 421 21.87 -17.33 -12.21
N ALA A 422 20.94 -17.62 -13.12
CA ALA A 422 20.46 -18.96 -13.35
C ALA A 422 19.99 -19.12 -14.80
N SER A 423 20.58 -20.04 -15.55
CA SER A 423 20.10 -20.42 -16.90
C SER A 423 18.77 -21.15 -16.80
N ASN A 424 17.70 -20.41 -16.51
CA ASN A 424 16.37 -20.97 -16.31
C ASN A 424 15.65 -21.20 -17.65
N ASP A 425 14.92 -22.31 -17.75
CA ASP A 425 14.11 -22.62 -18.91
C ASP A 425 12.82 -21.78 -18.91
N LEU A 426 12.79 -20.70 -19.70
CA LEU A 426 11.64 -19.81 -19.84
C LEU A 426 10.45 -20.46 -20.57
N SER A 427 10.56 -21.71 -21.06
CA SER A 427 9.40 -22.44 -21.59
C SER A 427 8.51 -22.99 -20.48
N THR A 428 9.00 -23.02 -19.24
CA THR A 428 8.28 -23.55 -18.06
C THR A 428 7.89 -22.45 -17.08
N LEU A 429 6.75 -22.62 -16.41
CA LEU A 429 6.30 -21.69 -15.37
C LEU A 429 7.31 -21.59 -14.21
N GLY A 430 7.94 -22.72 -13.84
CA GLY A 430 8.98 -22.75 -12.80
C GLY A 430 10.27 -22.04 -13.21
N GLY A 431 10.59 -22.02 -14.52
CA GLY A 431 11.71 -21.23 -15.02
C GLY A 431 11.46 -19.72 -14.92
N TRP A 432 10.25 -19.29 -15.26
CA TRP A 432 9.84 -17.89 -15.05
C TRP A 432 9.89 -17.48 -13.59
N GLN A 433 9.34 -18.30 -12.68
CA GLN A 433 9.38 -18.02 -11.25
C GLN A 433 10.81 -17.81 -10.73
N LYS A 434 11.75 -18.72 -11.07
CA LYS A 434 13.15 -18.59 -10.69
C LYS A 434 13.84 -17.36 -11.31
N THR A 435 13.49 -17.00 -12.53
CA THR A 435 13.99 -15.79 -13.20
C THR A 435 13.52 -14.52 -12.49
N PHE A 436 12.26 -14.49 -12.05
CA PHE A 436 11.72 -13.40 -11.25
C PHE A 436 12.39 -13.33 -9.86
N GLU A 437 12.56 -14.45 -9.18
CA GLU A 437 13.24 -14.54 -7.87
C GLU A 437 14.68 -13.99 -7.96
N ALA A 438 15.44 -14.39 -8.99
CA ALA A 438 16.80 -13.90 -9.19
C ALA A 438 16.88 -12.40 -9.52
N ALA A 439 15.91 -11.86 -10.27
CA ALA A 439 15.85 -10.44 -10.60
C ALA A 439 15.31 -9.57 -9.44
N SER A 440 14.64 -10.15 -8.45
CA SER A 440 13.93 -9.41 -7.39
C SER A 440 14.86 -8.58 -6.51
N GLU A 441 16.11 -9.00 -6.31
CA GLU A 441 17.12 -8.22 -5.57
C GLU A 441 17.49 -6.89 -6.26
N HIS A 442 17.20 -6.74 -7.56
CA HIS A 442 17.48 -5.56 -8.36
C HIS A 442 16.22 -4.78 -8.79
N ILE A 443 15.05 -5.17 -8.27
CA ILE A 443 13.77 -4.66 -8.78
C ILE A 443 13.65 -3.13 -8.72
N GLN A 444 14.18 -2.47 -7.69
CA GLN A 444 14.12 -1.02 -7.53
C GLN A 444 14.90 -0.30 -8.64
N THR A 445 16.09 -0.81 -8.94
CA THR A 445 16.92 -0.28 -10.03
C THR A 445 16.27 -0.49 -11.38
N ILE A 446 15.61 -1.64 -11.57
CA ILE A 446 14.83 -1.95 -12.78
C ILE A 446 13.68 -0.97 -12.93
N LEU A 447 12.91 -0.73 -11.87
CA LEU A 447 11.74 0.14 -11.89
C LEU A 447 12.12 1.59 -12.22
N ILE A 448 13.12 2.17 -11.52
CA ILE A 448 13.57 3.54 -11.81
C ILE A 448 14.15 3.67 -13.21
N GLY A 449 14.96 2.69 -13.65
CA GLY A 449 15.51 2.66 -15.00
C GLY A 449 14.43 2.62 -16.07
N ALA A 450 13.40 1.78 -15.89
CA ALA A 450 12.28 1.68 -16.81
C ALA A 450 11.45 2.98 -16.88
N ALA A 451 11.20 3.62 -15.74
CA ALA A 451 10.49 4.91 -15.71
C ALA A 451 11.28 6.02 -16.44
N LEU A 452 12.61 6.02 -16.30
CA LEU A 452 13.48 6.96 -17.02
C LEU A 452 13.51 6.70 -18.52
N VAL A 453 13.53 5.43 -18.95
CA VAL A 453 13.44 5.05 -20.38
C VAL A 453 12.08 5.48 -20.95
N GLY A 454 10.98 5.20 -20.26
CA GLY A 454 9.65 5.65 -20.67
C GLY A 454 9.56 7.18 -20.76
N SER A 455 10.14 7.90 -19.79
CA SER A 455 10.23 9.36 -19.79
C SER A 455 11.01 9.88 -21.02
N LEU A 456 12.15 9.29 -21.31
CA LEU A 456 12.97 9.65 -22.49
C LEU A 456 12.18 9.44 -23.79
N ILE A 457 11.46 8.33 -23.90
CA ILE A 457 10.61 8.04 -25.07
C ILE A 457 9.48 9.04 -25.18
N ALA A 458 8.81 9.41 -24.05
CA ALA A 458 7.78 10.44 -24.05
C ALA A 458 8.31 11.80 -24.51
N PHE A 459 9.48 12.22 -24.02
CA PHE A 459 10.14 13.45 -24.46
C PHE A 459 10.47 13.39 -25.97
N THR A 460 11.05 12.28 -26.42
CA THR A 460 11.40 12.08 -27.82
C THR A 460 10.19 12.17 -28.73
N LEU A 461 9.08 11.51 -28.37
CA LEU A 461 7.83 11.57 -29.14
C LEU A 461 7.22 12.98 -29.16
N ALA A 462 7.23 13.69 -28.01
CA ALA A 462 6.71 15.04 -27.90
C ALA A 462 7.48 16.02 -28.81
N LEU A 463 8.83 15.89 -28.84
CA LEU A 463 9.72 16.74 -29.65
C LEU A 463 9.68 16.37 -31.14
N ALA A 464 9.80 15.07 -31.47
CA ALA A 464 9.84 14.59 -32.86
C ALA A 464 8.55 14.90 -33.61
N GLN A 465 7.40 14.81 -32.92
CA GLN A 465 6.10 15.19 -33.48
C GLN A 465 5.81 16.71 -33.39
N ARG A 466 6.73 17.50 -32.82
CA ARG A 466 6.57 18.95 -32.59
C ARG A 466 5.29 19.32 -31.80
N LEU A 467 4.85 18.42 -30.91
CA LEU A 467 3.68 18.65 -30.05
C LEU A 467 4.01 19.61 -28.91
N LEU A 468 5.17 19.39 -28.28
CA LEU A 468 5.72 20.21 -27.21
C LEU A 468 7.14 20.62 -27.52
N THR A 469 7.56 21.77 -27.01
CA THR A 469 8.97 22.16 -26.93
C THR A 469 9.66 21.44 -25.77
N PHE A 470 10.99 21.38 -25.77
CA PHE A 470 11.74 20.80 -24.66
C PHE A 470 11.40 21.47 -23.32
N LYS A 471 11.28 22.81 -23.31
CA LYS A 471 10.91 23.58 -22.11
C LYS A 471 9.50 23.25 -21.62
N GLU A 472 8.53 23.06 -22.52
CA GLU A 472 7.17 22.65 -22.15
C GLU A 472 7.14 21.22 -21.61
N SER A 473 7.87 20.29 -22.22
CA SER A 473 7.99 18.92 -21.77
C SER A 473 8.62 18.83 -20.37
N LEU A 474 9.74 19.55 -20.17
CA LEU A 474 10.40 19.60 -18.86
C LEU A 474 9.53 20.24 -17.78
N ARG A 475 8.82 21.33 -18.13
CA ARG A 475 7.88 21.97 -17.21
C ARG A 475 6.73 21.02 -16.84
N ALA A 476 6.17 20.29 -17.80
CA ALA A 476 5.13 19.30 -17.55
C ALA A 476 5.64 18.18 -16.64
N TYR A 477 6.84 17.67 -16.91
CA TYR A 477 7.49 16.63 -16.11
C TYR A 477 7.69 17.05 -14.65
N LEU A 478 8.32 18.21 -14.43
CA LEU A 478 8.56 18.74 -13.08
C LEU A 478 7.27 19.12 -12.36
N SER A 479 6.28 19.66 -13.08
CA SER A 479 4.96 19.95 -12.50
C SER A 479 4.25 18.67 -12.09
N GLY A 480 4.35 17.59 -12.87
CA GLY A 480 3.86 16.27 -12.48
C GLY A 480 4.51 15.78 -11.18
N MET A 481 5.83 15.84 -11.09
CA MET A 481 6.54 15.45 -9.86
C MET A 481 6.07 16.27 -8.64
N GLN A 482 5.80 17.56 -8.81
CA GLN A 482 5.32 18.43 -7.72
C GLN A 482 3.95 18.01 -7.20
N THR A 483 3.06 17.44 -8.03
CA THR A 483 1.74 16.98 -7.57
C THR A 483 1.84 15.85 -6.55
N LEU A 484 2.95 15.08 -6.57
CA LEU A 484 3.19 13.98 -5.65
C LEU A 484 3.95 14.38 -4.36
N SER A 485 4.24 15.67 -4.17
CA SER A 485 5.09 16.13 -3.04
C SER A 485 4.52 15.74 -1.66
N GLU A 486 3.20 15.81 -1.48
CA GLU A 486 2.55 15.41 -0.23
C GLU A 486 2.64 13.90 -0.02
N ALA A 487 2.35 13.09 -1.04
CA ALA A 487 2.47 11.64 -0.97
C ALA A 487 3.93 11.19 -0.73
N ALA A 488 4.91 11.86 -1.34
CA ALA A 488 6.32 11.62 -1.07
C ALA A 488 6.70 11.92 0.38
N ALA A 489 6.20 13.04 0.94
CA ALA A 489 6.40 13.36 2.36
C ALA A 489 5.74 12.33 3.29
N ILE A 490 4.53 11.86 2.95
CA ILE A 490 3.84 10.79 3.70
C ILE A 490 4.66 9.51 3.68
N LEU A 491 5.19 9.11 2.52
CA LEU A 491 5.99 7.91 2.38
C LEU A 491 7.28 7.95 3.22
N ILE A 492 8.03 9.06 3.17
CA ILE A 492 9.22 9.27 4.00
C ILE A 492 8.88 9.16 5.49
N LEU A 493 7.80 9.80 5.92
CA LEU A 493 7.37 9.77 7.32
C LEU A 493 6.81 8.40 7.73
N ALA A 494 6.22 7.63 6.79
CA ALA A 494 5.77 6.26 7.03
C ALA A 494 6.95 5.31 7.31
N TRP A 495 8.02 5.42 6.56
CA TRP A 495 9.25 4.68 6.85
C TRP A 495 9.85 5.08 8.21
N ALA A 496 9.85 6.38 8.53
CA ALA A 496 10.37 6.86 9.81
C ALA A 496 9.52 6.37 11.00
N ILE A 497 8.19 6.45 10.94
CA ILE A 497 7.32 5.98 12.04
C ILE A 497 7.41 4.47 12.22
N LYS A 498 7.54 3.70 11.12
CA LYS A 498 7.75 2.26 11.21
C LYS A 498 9.03 1.92 11.97
N THR A 499 10.15 2.58 11.65
CA THR A 499 11.43 2.37 12.36
C THR A 499 11.30 2.71 13.84
N VAL A 500 10.65 3.83 14.17
CA VAL A 500 10.34 4.22 15.56
C VAL A 500 9.51 3.15 16.28
N CYS A 501 8.43 2.66 15.65
CA CYS A 501 7.57 1.63 16.23
C CYS A 501 8.31 0.30 16.44
N ASP A 502 9.21 -0.05 15.51
CA ASP A 502 10.05 -1.24 15.62
C ASP A 502 11.03 -1.13 16.79
N ASP A 503 11.67 0.01 16.96
CA ASP A 503 12.62 0.25 18.06
C ASP A 503 11.93 0.30 19.42
N LEU A 504 10.71 0.85 19.48
CA LEU A 504 9.89 0.86 20.69
C LEU A 504 9.25 -0.49 21.03
N GLY A 505 9.24 -1.46 20.10
CA GLY A 505 8.59 -2.75 20.27
C GLY A 505 7.06 -2.69 20.21
N THR A 506 6.50 -1.73 19.45
CA THR A 506 5.04 -1.52 19.32
C THR A 506 4.31 -2.77 18.89
N GLY A 507 4.81 -3.46 17.85
CA GLY A 507 4.19 -4.70 17.36
C GLY A 507 4.09 -5.78 18.44
N MET A 508 5.15 -5.95 19.24
CA MET A 508 5.16 -6.95 20.33
C MET A 508 4.21 -6.59 21.48
N THR A 509 4.09 -5.29 21.78
CA THR A 509 3.13 -4.78 22.77
C THR A 509 1.69 -5.01 22.32
N LEU A 510 1.39 -4.76 21.04
CA LEU A 510 0.07 -5.01 20.48
C LEU A 510 -0.31 -6.48 20.53
N VAL A 511 0.63 -7.37 20.19
CA VAL A 511 0.43 -8.81 20.27
C VAL A 511 0.15 -9.25 21.72
N ALA A 512 0.91 -8.75 22.69
CA ALA A 512 0.70 -9.09 24.08
C ALA A 512 -0.65 -8.57 24.63
N LEU A 513 -1.14 -7.45 24.12
CA LEU A 513 -2.45 -6.91 24.47
C LEU A 513 -3.61 -7.72 23.88
N VAL A 514 -3.45 -8.16 22.63
CA VAL A 514 -4.49 -8.92 21.93
C VAL A 514 -4.56 -10.36 22.46
N GLY A 515 -3.40 -10.94 22.84
CA GLY A 515 -3.29 -12.30 23.39
C GLY A 515 -3.92 -13.36 22.49
N ASP A 516 -4.26 -14.51 23.08
CA ASP A 516 -4.91 -15.64 22.38
C ASP A 516 -6.43 -15.43 22.17
N SER A 517 -6.94 -14.23 22.47
CA SER A 517 -8.39 -13.97 22.49
C SER A 517 -9.00 -13.69 21.11
N PHE A 518 -8.16 -13.39 20.11
CA PHE A 518 -8.63 -13.07 18.76
C PHE A 518 -8.50 -14.25 17.79
N SER A 519 -9.62 -14.62 17.17
CA SER A 519 -9.61 -15.62 16.10
C SER A 519 -8.91 -15.07 14.84
N PRO A 520 -7.91 -15.78 14.29
CA PRO A 520 -7.27 -15.41 13.03
C PRO A 520 -8.27 -15.19 11.87
N THR A 521 -9.40 -15.90 11.91
CA THR A 521 -10.45 -15.85 10.87
C THR A 521 -11.12 -14.49 10.77
N VAL A 522 -11.29 -13.78 11.87
CA VAL A 522 -12.00 -12.48 11.91
C VAL A 522 -11.03 -11.31 11.71
N LEU A 523 -9.74 -11.54 11.92
CA LEU A 523 -8.72 -10.49 11.92
C LEU A 523 -8.70 -9.65 10.62
N PRO A 524 -8.68 -10.25 9.40
CA PRO A 524 -8.66 -9.46 8.17
C PRO A 524 -9.92 -8.58 8.01
N LEU A 525 -11.09 -9.08 8.42
CA LEU A 525 -12.33 -8.30 8.38
C LEU A 525 -12.27 -7.08 9.31
N ILE A 526 -11.75 -7.26 10.54
CA ILE A 526 -11.58 -6.15 11.49
C ILE A 526 -10.61 -5.12 10.92
N ILE A 527 -9.47 -5.55 10.39
CA ILE A 527 -8.47 -4.67 9.79
C ILE A 527 -9.07 -3.91 8.60
N PHE A 528 -9.86 -4.57 7.75
CA PHE A 528 -10.55 -3.96 6.61
C PHE A 528 -11.46 -2.81 7.05
N ILE A 529 -12.33 -3.07 8.06
CA ILE A 529 -13.25 -2.06 8.59
C ILE A 529 -12.50 -0.90 9.25
N LEU A 530 -11.49 -1.21 10.08
CA LEU A 530 -10.68 -0.18 10.76
C LEU A 530 -9.93 0.71 9.77
N SER A 531 -9.31 0.12 8.75
CA SER A 531 -8.63 0.86 7.69
C SER A 531 -9.61 1.77 6.94
N GLY A 532 -10.82 1.26 6.65
CA GLY A 532 -11.87 2.07 6.04
C GLY A 532 -12.34 3.24 6.91
N LEU A 533 -12.48 3.05 8.20
CA LEU A 533 -12.84 4.14 9.12
C LEU A 533 -11.72 5.20 9.22
N VAL A 534 -10.46 4.79 9.22
CA VAL A 534 -9.32 5.70 9.20
C VAL A 534 -9.30 6.49 7.89
N ALA A 535 -9.44 5.83 6.73
CA ALA A 535 -9.47 6.47 5.43
C ALA A 535 -10.66 7.43 5.28
N PHE A 536 -11.86 7.01 5.70
CA PHE A 536 -13.05 7.87 5.74
C PHE A 536 -12.81 9.17 6.54
N SER A 537 -12.14 9.05 7.70
CA SER A 537 -11.90 10.16 8.60
C SER A 537 -10.77 11.08 8.14
N THR A 538 -9.76 10.54 7.47
CA THR A 538 -8.58 11.26 6.99
C THR A 538 -8.74 11.80 5.58
N GLY A 539 -9.59 11.17 4.77
CA GLY A 539 -9.77 11.47 3.36
C GLY A 539 -8.57 11.08 2.49
N SER A 540 -7.76 10.10 2.92
CA SER A 540 -6.59 9.66 2.17
C SER A 540 -6.31 8.18 2.35
N SER A 541 -6.36 7.44 1.24
CA SER A 541 -5.97 6.04 1.18
C SER A 541 -4.47 5.85 1.44
N TRP A 542 -3.61 6.68 0.87
CA TRP A 542 -2.14 6.62 1.04
C TRP A 542 -1.74 6.74 2.51
N ALA A 543 -2.27 7.75 3.20
CA ALA A 543 -2.00 7.94 4.61
C ALA A 543 -2.50 6.79 5.48
N THR A 544 -3.67 6.24 5.15
CA THR A 544 -4.21 5.08 5.87
C THR A 544 -3.32 3.86 5.74
N MET A 545 -2.82 3.57 4.54
CA MET A 545 -1.84 2.49 4.32
C MET A 545 -0.59 2.70 5.17
N ALA A 546 -0.02 3.91 5.15
CA ALA A 546 1.16 4.27 5.93
C ALA A 546 0.96 4.13 7.45
N LEU A 547 -0.24 4.44 7.94
CA LEU A 547 -0.58 4.35 9.37
C LEU A 547 -0.88 2.93 9.83
N VAL A 548 -1.60 2.16 9.03
CA VAL A 548 -2.19 0.89 9.47
C VAL A 548 -1.29 -0.31 9.14
N LEU A 549 -0.58 -0.32 8.00
CA LEU A 549 0.29 -1.43 7.61
C LEU A 549 1.36 -1.77 8.68
N PRO A 550 2.08 -0.81 9.27
CA PRO A 550 3.08 -1.10 10.31
C PRO A 550 2.50 -1.75 11.57
N ILE A 551 1.20 -1.62 11.78
CA ILE A 551 0.46 -2.23 12.90
C ILE A 551 -0.09 -3.60 12.49
N ALA A 552 -0.75 -3.67 11.34
CA ALA A 552 -1.45 -4.86 10.88
C ALA A 552 -0.49 -6.01 10.52
N ALA A 553 0.67 -5.70 9.93
CA ALA A 553 1.63 -6.69 9.49
C ALA A 553 2.21 -7.53 10.66
N PRO A 554 2.84 -6.95 11.69
CA PRO A 554 3.36 -7.73 12.81
C PRO A 554 2.24 -8.39 13.62
N LEU A 555 1.06 -7.76 13.74
CA LEU A 555 -0.09 -8.32 14.42
C LEU A 555 -0.59 -9.60 13.74
N SER A 556 -0.79 -9.57 12.42
CA SER A 556 -1.25 -10.73 11.64
C SER A 556 -0.23 -11.87 11.64
N ALA A 557 1.05 -11.55 11.50
CA ALA A 557 2.14 -12.51 11.52
C ALA A 557 2.23 -13.28 12.87
N THR A 558 1.91 -12.61 13.96
CA THR A 558 2.02 -13.21 15.30
C THR A 558 0.77 -13.97 15.70
N ILE A 559 -0.43 -13.44 15.40
CA ILE A 559 -1.70 -14.11 15.77
C ILE A 559 -1.89 -15.42 15.00
N SER A 560 -1.52 -15.45 13.72
CA SER A 560 -1.81 -16.60 12.86
C SER A 560 -0.57 -17.42 12.51
N GLY A 561 0.56 -16.77 12.22
CA GLY A 561 1.75 -17.46 11.68
C GLY A 561 1.56 -18.04 10.26
N GLU A 562 0.38 -17.91 9.66
CA GLU A 562 0.02 -18.44 8.34
C GLU A 562 0.07 -17.34 7.28
N SER A 563 0.72 -17.61 6.14
CA SER A 563 0.86 -16.65 5.04
C SER A 563 -0.50 -16.18 4.47
N LEU A 564 -1.48 -17.07 4.37
CA LEU A 564 -2.83 -16.76 3.88
C LEU A 564 -3.49 -15.64 4.70
N VAL A 565 -3.45 -15.74 6.04
CA VAL A 565 -4.04 -14.73 6.92
C VAL A 565 -3.29 -13.41 6.82
N VAL A 566 -1.95 -13.47 6.73
CA VAL A 566 -1.11 -12.27 6.58
C VAL A 566 -1.43 -11.57 5.26
N PHE A 567 -1.47 -12.29 4.13
CA PHE A 567 -1.82 -11.69 2.84
C PHE A 567 -3.21 -11.07 2.85
N ALA A 568 -4.19 -11.78 3.45
CA ALA A 568 -5.54 -11.25 3.60
C ALA A 568 -5.58 -9.98 4.49
N CYS A 569 -4.79 -9.90 5.56
CA CYS A 569 -4.68 -8.72 6.42
C CYS A 569 -4.02 -7.54 5.70
N LEU A 570 -2.94 -7.77 4.96
CA LEU A 570 -2.27 -6.72 4.19
C LEU A 570 -3.20 -6.19 3.09
N ALA A 571 -3.86 -7.07 2.33
CA ALA A 571 -4.87 -6.68 1.35
C ALA A 571 -6.04 -5.92 1.99
N ALA A 572 -6.46 -6.33 3.19
CA ALA A 572 -7.53 -5.68 3.94
C ALA A 572 -7.18 -4.24 4.33
N VAL A 573 -5.91 -3.94 4.62
CA VAL A 573 -5.48 -2.55 4.85
C VAL A 573 -5.60 -1.73 3.57
N LEU A 574 -5.06 -2.24 2.46
CA LEU A 574 -5.05 -1.54 1.18
C LEU A 574 -6.47 -1.28 0.67
N ASP A 575 -7.29 -2.31 0.67
CA ASP A 575 -8.67 -2.25 0.20
C ASP A 575 -9.59 -1.47 1.15
N GLY A 576 -9.38 -1.58 2.46
CA GLY A 576 -10.08 -0.77 3.44
C GLY A 576 -9.78 0.71 3.27
N ALA A 577 -8.53 1.05 3.00
CA ALA A 577 -8.12 2.41 2.70
C ALA A 577 -8.87 2.97 1.46
N ILE A 578 -8.98 2.19 0.38
CA ILE A 578 -9.71 2.60 -0.83
C ILE A 578 -11.22 2.68 -0.59
N TRP A 579 -11.81 1.70 0.14
CA TRP A 579 -13.24 1.76 0.47
C TRP A 579 -13.59 2.98 1.31
N GLY A 580 -12.80 3.28 2.34
CA GLY A 580 -13.04 4.46 3.20
C GLY A 580 -12.91 5.76 2.42
N ASP A 581 -11.95 5.83 1.52
CA ASP A 581 -11.73 6.96 0.62
C ASP A 581 -12.93 7.20 -0.31
N HIS A 582 -13.45 6.17 -0.96
CA HIS A 582 -14.67 6.22 -1.78
C HIS A 582 -15.92 6.68 -1.03
N CYS A 583 -15.98 6.52 0.30
CA CYS A 583 -17.10 6.95 1.12
C CYS A 583 -16.90 8.34 1.72
N SER A 584 -15.67 8.86 1.71
CA SER A 584 -15.30 10.08 2.43
C SER A 584 -15.67 11.36 1.66
N PRO A 585 -16.42 12.29 2.27
CA PRO A 585 -16.70 13.58 1.66
C PRO A 585 -15.49 14.54 1.67
N ILE A 586 -14.36 14.15 2.23
CA ILE A 586 -13.14 14.94 2.29
C ILE A 586 -11.98 14.29 1.53
N SER A 587 -12.26 13.18 0.83
CA SER A 587 -11.28 12.48 -0.01
C SER A 587 -10.90 13.35 -1.21
N ASP A 588 -9.61 13.39 -1.49
CA ASP A 588 -9.05 14.09 -2.65
C ASP A 588 -9.50 13.47 -3.97
N THR A 589 -9.56 12.14 -4.08
CA THR A 589 -10.05 11.43 -5.28
C THR A 589 -11.54 11.65 -5.49
N THR A 590 -12.37 11.62 -4.42
CA THR A 590 -13.81 11.88 -4.49
C THR A 590 -14.10 13.34 -4.85
N ILE A 591 -13.33 14.32 -4.31
CA ILE A 591 -13.42 15.74 -4.70
C ILE A 591 -13.04 15.90 -6.17
N LEU A 592 -11.96 15.25 -6.59
CA LEU A 592 -11.47 15.35 -7.97
C LEU A 592 -12.45 14.71 -8.96
N SER A 593 -13.03 13.55 -8.65
CA SER A 593 -14.03 12.85 -9.44
C SER A 593 -15.28 13.71 -9.64
N SER A 594 -15.76 14.33 -8.56
CA SER A 594 -16.92 15.24 -8.63
C SER A 594 -16.62 16.47 -9.48
N THR A 595 -15.47 17.11 -9.29
CA THR A 595 -15.04 18.29 -10.04
C THR A 595 -14.81 17.96 -11.51
N ALA A 596 -14.07 16.88 -11.80
CA ALA A 596 -13.76 16.44 -13.15
C ALA A 596 -15.03 16.09 -13.96
N THR A 597 -16.04 15.55 -13.32
CA THR A 597 -17.30 15.18 -13.99
C THR A 597 -18.35 16.29 -14.00
N GLY A 598 -18.15 17.36 -13.22
CA GLY A 598 -19.14 18.43 -13.01
C GLY A 598 -20.34 17.95 -12.21
N CYS A 599 -20.14 17.01 -11.28
CA CYS A 599 -21.13 16.57 -10.31
C CYS A 599 -21.00 17.38 -9.02
N PRO A 600 -22.08 17.85 -8.39
CA PRO A 600 -22.01 18.41 -7.05
C PRO A 600 -21.40 17.38 -6.07
N HIS A 601 -20.38 17.80 -5.35
CA HIS A 601 -19.56 16.89 -4.54
C HIS A 601 -20.38 16.05 -3.54
N ILE A 602 -21.26 16.67 -2.78
CA ILE A 602 -22.10 15.97 -1.79
C ILE A 602 -23.08 14.99 -2.47
N GLU A 603 -23.59 15.29 -3.66
CA GLU A 603 -24.45 14.36 -4.40
C GLU A 603 -23.66 13.17 -4.94
N HIS A 604 -22.39 13.38 -5.36
CA HIS A 604 -21.51 12.28 -5.70
C HIS A 604 -21.33 11.32 -4.51
N VAL A 605 -20.90 11.83 -3.35
CA VAL A 605 -20.74 11.03 -2.12
C VAL A 605 -22.03 10.30 -1.76
N ARG A 606 -23.17 11.02 -1.74
CA ARG A 606 -24.49 10.48 -1.39
C ARG A 606 -24.95 9.35 -2.31
N THR A 607 -24.63 9.43 -3.60
CA THR A 607 -25.01 8.42 -4.60
C THR A 607 -24.06 7.23 -4.62
N GLN A 608 -22.79 7.43 -4.29
CA GLN A 608 -21.74 6.40 -4.29
C GLN A 608 -21.77 5.50 -3.04
N ILE A 609 -22.00 6.06 -1.85
CA ILE A 609 -21.98 5.31 -0.58
C ILE A 609 -22.78 4.01 -0.63
N PRO A 610 -24.04 3.94 -1.10
CA PRO A 610 -24.78 2.67 -1.13
C PRO A 610 -24.11 1.59 -1.98
N TYR A 611 -23.42 1.97 -3.07
CA TYR A 611 -22.69 1.06 -3.95
C TYR A 611 -21.41 0.56 -3.28
N ALA A 612 -20.65 1.47 -2.69
CA ALA A 612 -19.43 1.15 -1.94
C ALA A 612 -19.73 0.26 -0.73
N MET A 613 -20.85 0.48 -0.02
CA MET A 613 -21.29 -0.34 1.12
C MET A 613 -21.66 -1.76 0.71
N VAL A 614 -22.40 -1.93 -0.39
CA VAL A 614 -22.74 -3.28 -0.91
C VAL A 614 -21.50 -4.05 -1.28
N THR A 615 -20.56 -3.40 -1.96
CA THR A 615 -19.26 -3.99 -2.33
C THR A 615 -18.43 -4.33 -1.09
N MET A 616 -18.41 -3.44 -0.09
CA MET A 616 -17.72 -3.63 1.19
C MET A 616 -18.25 -4.86 1.92
N VAL A 617 -19.56 -5.02 2.01
CA VAL A 617 -20.18 -6.19 2.66
C VAL A 617 -19.81 -7.48 1.93
N ALA A 618 -19.83 -7.49 0.59
CA ALA A 618 -19.44 -8.65 -0.21
C ALA A 618 -17.95 -8.98 -0.02
N ALA A 619 -17.07 -7.99 -0.11
CA ALA A 619 -15.62 -8.16 0.08
C ALA A 619 -15.28 -8.61 1.51
N GLY A 620 -15.89 -8.00 2.50
CA GLY A 620 -15.67 -8.31 3.92
C GLY A 620 -16.10 -9.72 4.29
N SER A 621 -17.35 -10.07 3.94
CA SER A 621 -17.95 -11.36 4.36
C SER A 621 -17.47 -12.55 3.55
N LEU A 622 -17.40 -12.43 2.23
CA LEU A 622 -17.05 -13.54 1.34
C LEU A 622 -15.55 -13.57 1.03
N GLY A 623 -14.91 -12.40 0.92
CA GLY A 623 -13.48 -12.29 0.71
C GLY A 623 -12.71 -12.47 2.02
N TYR A 624 -12.57 -11.42 2.82
CA TYR A 624 -11.67 -11.41 3.98
C TYR A 624 -12.03 -12.43 5.06
N PHE A 625 -13.28 -12.50 5.46
CA PHE A 625 -13.72 -13.50 6.42
C PHE A 625 -13.83 -14.90 5.77
N GLY A 626 -14.47 -14.97 4.60
CA GLY A 626 -14.81 -16.24 3.95
C GLY A 626 -13.59 -17.07 3.55
N VAL A 627 -12.54 -16.43 2.99
CA VAL A 627 -11.32 -17.14 2.55
C VAL A 627 -10.56 -17.71 3.75
N VAL A 628 -10.43 -16.95 4.83
CA VAL A 628 -9.77 -17.46 6.05
C VAL A 628 -10.64 -18.51 6.77
N ALA A 629 -11.97 -18.44 6.59
CA ALA A 629 -12.90 -19.47 7.07
C ALA A 629 -12.91 -20.76 6.21
N GLY A 630 -12.14 -20.80 5.11
CA GLY A 630 -11.96 -21.98 4.27
C GLY A 630 -12.65 -21.95 2.90
N ILE A 631 -13.28 -20.83 2.52
CA ILE A 631 -13.75 -20.65 1.14
C ILE A 631 -12.53 -20.47 0.24
N ASN A 632 -12.43 -21.24 -0.86
CA ASN A 632 -11.34 -21.02 -1.78
C ASN A 632 -11.46 -19.66 -2.48
N LEU A 633 -10.33 -19.10 -2.90
CA LEU A 633 -10.22 -17.74 -3.44
C LEU A 633 -11.16 -17.51 -4.65
N VAL A 634 -11.22 -18.44 -5.60
CA VAL A 634 -12.10 -18.35 -6.76
C VAL A 634 -13.57 -18.39 -6.35
N GLY A 635 -13.91 -19.27 -5.40
CA GLY A 635 -15.26 -19.38 -4.83
C GLY A 635 -15.71 -18.09 -4.15
N ALA A 636 -14.82 -17.40 -3.45
CA ALA A 636 -15.10 -16.10 -2.82
C ALA A 636 -15.43 -15.02 -3.88
N TYR A 637 -14.68 -14.94 -4.98
CA TYR A 637 -14.97 -14.02 -6.08
C TYR A 637 -16.26 -14.36 -6.81
N VAL A 638 -16.50 -15.64 -7.10
CA VAL A 638 -17.75 -16.09 -7.75
C VAL A 638 -18.95 -15.79 -6.86
N ALA A 639 -18.88 -16.10 -5.56
CA ALA A 639 -19.95 -15.78 -4.61
C ALA A 639 -20.18 -14.27 -4.51
N GLY A 640 -19.10 -13.47 -4.45
CA GLY A 640 -19.17 -12.01 -4.48
C GLY A 640 -19.87 -11.49 -5.74
N ALA A 641 -19.49 -11.98 -6.92
CA ALA A 641 -20.11 -11.62 -8.19
C ALA A 641 -21.61 -11.97 -8.22
N VAL A 642 -21.98 -13.15 -7.71
CA VAL A 642 -23.37 -13.59 -7.60
C VAL A 642 -24.15 -12.66 -6.68
N VAL A 643 -23.63 -12.34 -5.47
CA VAL A 643 -24.29 -11.44 -4.53
C VAL A 643 -24.49 -10.05 -5.14
N LEU A 644 -23.45 -9.47 -5.75
CA LEU A 644 -23.54 -8.16 -6.41
C LEU A 644 -24.59 -8.17 -7.55
N THR A 645 -24.61 -9.24 -8.33
CA THR A 645 -25.61 -9.43 -9.40
C THR A 645 -27.02 -9.53 -8.82
N LEU A 646 -27.22 -10.31 -7.75
CA LEU A 646 -28.50 -10.48 -7.10
C LEU A 646 -29.00 -9.14 -6.50
N VAL A 647 -28.13 -8.34 -5.90
CA VAL A 647 -28.49 -7.00 -5.42
C VAL A 647 -29.02 -6.14 -6.57
N LEU A 648 -28.36 -6.14 -7.73
CA LEU A 648 -28.83 -5.40 -8.91
C LEU A 648 -30.14 -5.96 -9.46
N LEU A 649 -30.35 -7.27 -9.42
CA LEU A 649 -31.58 -7.89 -9.96
C LEU A 649 -32.77 -7.74 -9.03
N VAL A 650 -32.57 -7.81 -7.73
CA VAL A 650 -33.66 -7.79 -6.71
C VAL A 650 -33.98 -6.37 -6.26
N ILE A 651 -32.95 -5.59 -5.87
CA ILE A 651 -33.13 -4.23 -5.35
C ILE A 651 -33.09 -3.20 -6.47
N GLY A 652 -32.24 -3.41 -7.48
CA GLY A 652 -32.05 -2.50 -8.60
C GLY A 652 -33.21 -2.52 -9.58
N ARG A 653 -33.56 -1.35 -10.13
CA ARG A 653 -34.60 -1.19 -11.15
C ARG A 653 -33.97 -0.69 -12.45
N ARG A 654 -34.54 -1.08 -13.60
CA ARG A 654 -34.13 -0.55 -14.89
C ARG A 654 -34.57 0.89 -15.01
N VAL A 655 -33.65 1.79 -15.27
CA VAL A 655 -33.91 3.23 -15.41
C VAL A 655 -34.92 3.51 -16.55
N ASP A 656 -34.75 2.82 -17.69
CA ASP A 656 -35.64 3.00 -18.86
C ASP A 656 -37.10 2.58 -18.56
N ALA A 657 -37.31 1.53 -17.72
CA ALA A 657 -38.64 1.09 -17.34
C ALA A 657 -39.32 2.05 -16.34
N VAL A 658 -38.55 2.62 -15.42
CA VAL A 658 -39.08 3.58 -14.43
C VAL A 658 -39.43 4.90 -15.12
N SER A 659 -38.61 5.36 -16.06
CA SER A 659 -38.88 6.58 -16.80
C SER A 659 -40.12 6.47 -17.68
N ALA A 660 -40.39 5.30 -18.30
CA ALA A 660 -41.57 5.07 -19.09
C ALA A 660 -42.90 5.05 -18.27
N GLN A 661 -42.86 4.58 -17.01
CA GLN A 661 -44.01 4.56 -16.13
C GLN A 661 -44.41 5.91 -15.56
N GLN A 662 -43.48 6.88 -15.54
CA GLN A 662 -43.69 8.22 -14.97
C GLN A 662 -43.89 9.30 -16.05
N SER A 663 -43.88 8.92 -17.32
CA SER A 663 -44.26 9.85 -18.40
C SER A 663 -45.79 9.96 -18.40
N PRO A 664 -46.36 11.21 -18.34
CA PRO A 664 -47.83 11.42 -18.30
C PRO A 664 -48.53 10.92 -19.55
#